data_c887d9a1fd5f421ae1812566ec8a5eb6
#
_entry.id   c887d9a1fd5f421ae1812566ec8a5eb6
#
_cell.length_a   1.000
_cell.length_b   1.000
_cell.length_c   1.000
_cell.angle_alpha   90.00
_cell.angle_beta   90.00
_cell.angle_gamma   90.00
#
_symmetry.space_group_name_H-M   'P 1'
#
loop_
_entity.id
_entity.type
_entity.pdbx_description
1 polymer ?
#
loop_
_entity_poly.entity_id
_entity_poly.type
_entity_poly.pdbx_seq_one_letter_code
_entity_poly.pdbx_strand_id
1 'polypeptide(L)'
;MTLLGAMRASASEGSMLPAVLADDVKIRLDGLPKEFPGTWNALDKLLAGKSTKKLASFAQGAIAYDDTNLYVAMRLEDDKIVRTATASSNEDHATLSLAFPLKARTYRTYQVELYPGLPGKFAGVVKIGDSKVSGAELVEAPDGDGFTFEAKIPWSAFAEANRIRVGLRAALRYADYVAEGRSGVVVATSPAREGAALPALLTESEYPLIAGMLRDKGVSAEPAREAFGNVGGDSTWERVALFDKYLVVLGSRFRQGKEFVVTELSVSRAQAVQRLELTDFDGDGASEILVVYRVGSSDEYREVLQVLKVKPDESLSSPFVHEVGMKSTAGELHNEVHVVHRGGKNQIEIAQGEASGYEKDSYAEAKPSDMEATLLPWDDIKDKTYAWDTTDFKKTAETKQSPKPSGKSSGGKLAKATSGVARRRDAGAGNGEALARSGPPAPRAPSADEMQDQIYALYRKDRGVKSQAPRFDFVTDVAASSANERVLVHDRDIVCFGKAFRDGASYVFTSIGVASAEDIIDMTASDLTGDGKAEILVRAVMHAQSGPEPDAKADNKLDKKRGKKADKKSEKPSNETKAVDRLVFIVFQIREDGIKRIFAAETGRGVSGSWMLGGLRLLEGPRGLQIELLSGHAHGFTKSNYPFNEDSSMAGGFEPLALPWGNLGSRRYRFDGSKYTLQ
;
A
#
# COMPACT_ATOMS: atom_id res chain seq x y z
N MET A 1 31.55 -18.15 -31.01
CA MET A 1 31.78 -17.90 -29.57
C MET A 1 31.82 -16.39 -29.38
N THR A 2 30.68 -15.78 -29.17
CA THR A 2 30.53 -14.32 -29.04
C THR A 2 29.65 -14.09 -27.80
N LEU A 3 30.30 -13.67 -26.72
CA LEU A 3 29.62 -13.29 -25.49
C LEU A 3 28.77 -12.03 -25.72
N LEU A 4 27.47 -12.15 -25.75
CA LEU A 4 26.57 -11.01 -25.47
C LEU A 4 26.52 -10.81 -23.99
N GLY A 5 27.28 -9.84 -23.52
CA GLY A 5 27.14 -9.29 -22.16
C GLY A 5 25.81 -8.56 -22.07
N ALA A 6 24.87 -9.12 -21.32
CA ALA A 6 23.69 -8.38 -20.88
C ALA A 6 24.16 -7.25 -19.95
N MET A 7 24.22 -6.03 -20.46
CA MET A 7 24.25 -4.83 -19.63
C MET A 7 22.95 -4.80 -18.82
N ARG A 8 23.05 -5.24 -17.56
CA ARG A 8 22.09 -4.83 -16.53
C ARG A 8 22.24 -3.31 -16.41
N ALA A 9 21.30 -2.57 -16.93
CA ALA A 9 21.08 -1.20 -16.52
C ALA A 9 20.77 -1.26 -15.02
N SER A 10 21.76 -0.96 -14.18
CA SER A 10 21.52 -0.58 -12.82
C SER A 10 20.66 0.68 -12.90
N ALA A 11 19.39 0.56 -12.54
CA ALA A 11 18.58 1.72 -12.25
C ALA A 11 19.38 2.53 -11.21
N SER A 12 19.87 3.70 -11.60
CA SER A 12 20.44 4.65 -10.67
C SER A 12 19.38 4.88 -9.60
N GLU A 13 19.76 4.84 -8.33
CA GLU A 13 18.97 5.39 -7.24
C GLU A 13 18.72 6.87 -7.58
N GLY A 14 17.72 7.11 -8.43
CA GLY A 14 17.26 8.43 -8.78
C GLY A 14 16.63 9.02 -7.54
N SER A 15 17.15 10.15 -7.07
CA SER A 15 16.52 10.90 -6.00
C SER A 15 15.05 11.12 -6.34
N MET A 16 14.15 10.59 -5.52
CA MET A 16 12.72 10.84 -5.63
C MET A 16 12.47 12.34 -5.57
N LEU A 17 11.53 12.83 -6.37
CA LEU A 17 11.14 14.22 -6.37
C LEU A 17 9.83 14.36 -5.59
N PRO A 18 9.84 14.86 -4.34
CA PRO A 18 8.62 14.99 -3.56
C PRO A 18 7.74 16.14 -4.05
N ALA A 19 6.44 15.91 -4.13
CA ALA A 19 5.43 16.94 -4.30
C ALA A 19 4.55 16.98 -3.05
N VAL A 20 4.27 18.18 -2.54
CA VAL A 20 3.55 18.40 -1.29
C VAL A 20 2.16 18.93 -1.55
N LEU A 21 1.16 18.40 -0.81
CA LEU A 21 -0.21 18.91 -0.85
C LEU A 21 -0.26 20.30 -0.19
N ALA A 22 -0.83 21.27 -0.91
CA ALA A 22 -0.89 22.66 -0.50
C ALA A 22 -2.21 23.06 0.16
N ASP A 23 -3.07 22.09 0.56
CA ASP A 23 -4.43 22.36 1.09
C ASP A 23 -4.45 23.35 2.28
N ASP A 24 -3.44 23.29 3.13
CA ASP A 24 -3.34 24.13 4.33
C ASP A 24 -2.48 25.40 4.11
N VAL A 25 -1.88 25.55 2.92
CA VAL A 25 -0.99 26.67 2.60
C VAL A 25 -1.51 27.39 1.35
N LYS A 26 -1.95 28.62 1.53
CA LYS A 26 -2.32 29.44 0.38
C LYS A 26 -1.06 29.91 -0.33
N ILE A 27 -0.66 29.22 -1.40
CA ILE A 27 0.44 29.65 -2.26
C ILE A 27 0.03 30.96 -2.93
N ARG A 28 0.85 31.98 -2.73
CA ARG A 28 0.69 33.30 -3.32
C ARG A 28 1.74 33.48 -4.41
N LEU A 29 1.27 33.65 -5.62
CA LEU A 29 2.17 33.87 -6.76
C LEU A 29 2.67 35.32 -6.77
N ASP A 30 3.71 35.60 -6.05
CA ASP A 30 4.37 36.90 -6.06
C ASP A 30 5.87 36.81 -6.51
N GLY A 31 6.28 35.62 -6.90
CA GLY A 31 7.65 35.32 -7.33
C GLY A 31 8.62 35.08 -6.18
N LEU A 32 8.19 35.20 -4.92
CA LEU A 32 8.99 35.03 -3.72
C LEU A 32 8.50 33.78 -2.95
N PRO A 33 9.01 32.59 -3.22
CA PRO A 33 8.47 31.33 -2.69
C PRO A 33 8.81 31.10 -1.21
N LYS A 34 8.49 32.06 -0.33
CA LYS A 34 8.74 32.00 1.11
C LYS A 34 7.76 31.04 1.81
N GLU A 35 6.51 31.10 1.40
CA GLU A 35 5.44 30.23 1.91
C GLU A 35 5.30 28.93 1.12
N PHE A 36 6.14 28.71 0.10
CA PHE A 36 6.02 27.53 -0.75
C PHE A 36 6.28 26.27 0.07
N PRO A 37 5.29 25.36 0.20
CA PRO A 37 5.47 24.14 0.95
C PRO A 37 6.41 23.18 0.21
N GLY A 38 7.07 22.31 0.94
CA GLY A 38 7.80 21.22 0.34
C GLY A 38 9.31 21.29 0.46
N THR A 39 9.92 20.26 -0.08
CA THR A 39 11.38 20.07 -0.06
C THR A 39 12.01 20.68 -1.30
N TRP A 40 13.00 21.51 -1.10
CA TRP A 40 13.81 22.06 -2.18
C TRP A 40 14.82 21.01 -2.66
N ASN A 41 14.77 20.70 -3.96
CA ASN A 41 15.64 19.73 -4.59
C ASN A 41 16.67 20.43 -5.45
N ALA A 42 17.94 20.10 -5.24
CA ALA A 42 19.02 20.62 -6.06
C ALA A 42 18.97 20.04 -7.48
N LEU A 43 19.20 20.88 -8.49
CA LEU A 43 19.41 20.45 -9.87
C LEU A 43 20.91 20.15 -10.06
N ASP A 44 21.38 19.06 -9.48
CA ASP A 44 22.81 18.72 -9.38
C ASP A 44 23.38 17.90 -10.54
N LYS A 45 22.54 17.54 -11.53
CA LYS A 45 22.96 16.82 -12.72
C LYS A 45 23.29 17.79 -13.84
N LEU A 46 24.57 17.95 -14.16
CA LEU A 46 25.02 18.75 -15.30
C LEU A 46 24.76 18.00 -16.60
N LEU A 47 23.90 18.55 -17.44
CA LEU A 47 23.53 17.95 -18.74
C LEU A 47 24.30 18.56 -19.92
N ALA A 48 24.64 19.84 -19.83
CA ALA A 48 25.42 20.53 -20.86
C ALA A 48 26.17 21.72 -20.25
N GLY A 49 27.21 22.20 -20.95
CA GLY A 49 28.00 23.34 -20.55
C GLY A 49 29.05 23.02 -19.50
N LYS A 50 29.58 24.08 -18.84
CA LYS A 50 30.51 24.00 -17.72
C LYS A 50 30.09 25.02 -16.67
N SER A 51 29.89 24.58 -15.44
CA SER A 51 29.61 25.45 -14.32
C SER A 51 30.86 25.67 -13.49
N THR A 52 31.13 26.92 -13.12
CA THR A 52 32.13 27.30 -12.12
C THR A 52 31.52 27.41 -10.73
N LYS A 53 30.19 27.46 -10.63
CA LYS A 53 29.43 27.52 -9.38
C LYS A 53 29.15 26.11 -8.87
N LYS A 54 28.92 25.97 -7.58
CA LYS A 54 28.46 24.69 -6.99
C LYS A 54 27.05 24.42 -7.46
N LEU A 55 26.83 23.32 -8.21
CA LEU A 55 25.54 22.99 -8.82
C LEU A 55 24.41 22.96 -7.81
N ALA A 56 24.63 22.46 -6.60
CA ALA A 56 23.59 22.33 -5.57
C ALA A 56 23.03 23.69 -5.07
N SER A 57 23.76 24.80 -5.20
CA SER A 57 23.26 26.14 -4.90
C SER A 57 22.83 26.90 -6.16
N PHE A 58 23.32 26.50 -7.33
CA PHE A 58 23.04 27.17 -8.60
C PHE A 58 21.57 27.13 -8.99
N ALA A 59 20.91 25.99 -8.83
CA ALA A 59 19.51 25.85 -9.14
C ALA A 59 18.83 24.85 -8.18
N GLN A 60 17.72 25.26 -7.62
CA GLN A 60 16.87 24.44 -6.76
C GLN A 60 15.41 24.56 -7.18
N GLY A 61 14.65 23.48 -7.04
CA GLY A 61 13.23 23.47 -7.35
C GLY A 61 12.40 22.70 -6.34
N ALA A 62 11.16 23.11 -6.17
CA ALA A 62 10.17 22.46 -5.34
C ALA A 62 8.85 22.31 -6.10
N ILE A 63 8.08 21.28 -5.78
CA ILE A 63 6.78 20.99 -6.39
C ILE A 63 5.74 20.87 -5.28
N ALA A 64 4.59 21.50 -5.49
CA ALA A 64 3.39 21.36 -4.66
C ALA A 64 2.15 21.18 -5.54
N TYR A 65 1.04 20.76 -4.97
CA TYR A 65 -0.23 20.59 -5.68
C TYR A 65 -1.42 20.80 -4.76
N ASP A 66 -2.55 21.15 -5.35
CA ASP A 66 -3.87 21.10 -4.73
C ASP A 66 -4.85 20.36 -5.67
N ASP A 67 -6.12 20.36 -5.35
CA ASP A 67 -7.13 19.70 -6.17
C ASP A 67 -7.26 20.27 -7.58
N THR A 68 -6.86 21.51 -7.79
CA THR A 68 -7.04 22.24 -9.04
C THR A 68 -5.75 22.49 -9.81
N ASN A 69 -4.61 22.61 -9.12
CA ASN A 69 -3.37 23.06 -9.72
C ASN A 69 -2.16 22.23 -9.26
N LEU A 70 -1.18 22.19 -10.13
CA LEU A 70 0.20 21.85 -9.84
C LEU A 70 1.01 23.15 -9.72
N TYR A 71 1.88 23.25 -8.73
CA TYR A 71 2.73 24.41 -8.48
C TYR A 71 4.19 24.00 -8.60
N VAL A 72 4.99 24.87 -9.21
CA VAL A 72 6.45 24.72 -9.31
C VAL A 72 7.09 26.01 -8.84
N ALA A 73 8.02 25.90 -7.91
CA ALA A 73 8.86 27.03 -7.49
C ALA A 73 10.33 26.72 -7.76
N MET A 74 11.09 27.74 -8.16
CA MET A 74 12.52 27.61 -8.38
C MET A 74 13.30 28.78 -7.79
N ARG A 75 14.54 28.49 -7.37
CA ARG A 75 15.55 29.45 -6.95
C ARG A 75 16.79 29.26 -7.83
N LEU A 76 17.28 30.34 -8.41
CA LEU A 76 18.31 30.32 -9.46
C LEU A 76 19.35 31.39 -9.19
N GLU A 77 20.63 31.01 -9.15
CA GLU A 77 21.76 31.92 -9.12
C GLU A 77 22.22 32.20 -10.57
N ASP A 78 21.82 33.33 -11.11
CA ASP A 78 22.10 33.73 -12.49
C ASP A 78 22.50 35.18 -12.57
N ASP A 79 23.75 35.43 -12.94
CA ASP A 79 24.34 36.75 -13.03
C ASP A 79 24.07 37.46 -14.37
N LYS A 80 23.47 36.72 -15.32
CA LYS A 80 23.12 37.27 -16.63
C LYS A 80 21.82 36.73 -17.18
N ILE A 81 20.74 37.28 -16.72
CA ILE A 81 19.39 36.87 -17.10
C ILE A 81 19.14 37.20 -18.59
N VAL A 82 18.84 36.19 -19.38
CA VAL A 82 18.47 36.29 -20.81
C VAL A 82 16.98 36.01 -20.96
N ARG A 83 16.23 37.05 -21.35
CA ARG A 83 14.78 37.00 -21.55
C ARG A 83 14.41 37.67 -22.87
N THR A 84 13.43 37.08 -23.54
CA THR A 84 12.85 37.64 -24.77
C THR A 84 11.37 37.92 -24.59
N ALA A 85 10.84 38.91 -25.31
CA ALA A 85 9.41 39.22 -25.25
C ALA A 85 8.53 38.11 -25.81
N THR A 86 9.10 37.27 -26.67
CA THR A 86 8.44 36.07 -27.21
C THR A 86 9.15 34.87 -26.65
N ALA A 87 8.50 34.21 -25.65
CA ALA A 87 9.04 33.06 -24.97
C ALA A 87 9.49 31.97 -25.96
N SER A 88 10.78 31.60 -25.90
CA SER A 88 11.40 30.64 -26.80
C SER A 88 12.47 29.81 -26.08
N SER A 89 12.83 28.65 -26.65
CA SER A 89 13.90 27.81 -26.12
C SER A 89 15.31 28.41 -26.24
N ASN A 90 15.44 29.66 -26.68
CA ASN A 90 16.71 30.38 -26.86
C ASN A 90 17.02 31.36 -25.69
N GLU A 91 16.30 31.24 -24.60
CA GLU A 91 16.43 32.08 -23.39
C GLU A 91 16.45 31.23 -22.12
N ASP A 92 16.71 31.82 -20.97
CA ASP A 92 16.68 31.10 -19.69
C ASP A 92 15.25 30.59 -19.43
N HIS A 93 15.15 29.32 -19.21
CA HIS A 93 13.87 28.68 -18.93
C HIS A 93 14.04 27.43 -18.10
N ALA A 94 12.98 27.07 -17.41
CA ALA A 94 12.90 25.75 -16.79
C ALA A 94 11.99 24.82 -17.56
N THR A 95 12.18 23.52 -17.40
CA THR A 95 11.31 22.49 -17.93
C THR A 95 10.95 21.51 -16.83
N LEU A 96 9.64 21.31 -16.64
CA LEU A 96 9.12 20.20 -15.86
C LEU A 96 8.76 19.05 -16.84
N SER A 97 9.54 17.97 -16.80
CA SER A 97 9.11 16.71 -17.42
C SER A 97 8.16 16.00 -16.46
N LEU A 98 6.90 15.84 -16.85
CA LEU A 98 5.84 15.22 -16.02
C LEU A 98 5.23 14.05 -16.76
N ALA A 99 5.30 12.84 -16.18
CA ALA A 99 4.80 11.62 -16.78
C ALA A 99 3.65 11.03 -15.96
N PHE A 100 2.54 10.78 -16.66
CA PHE A 100 1.34 10.13 -16.14
C PHE A 100 1.32 8.66 -16.53
N PRO A 101 1.07 7.74 -15.60
CA PRO A 101 0.93 6.33 -15.95
C PRO A 101 -0.33 6.07 -16.77
N LEU A 102 -0.20 5.23 -17.81
CA LEU A 102 -1.31 4.75 -18.63
C LEU A 102 -1.65 3.29 -18.31
N LYS A 103 -0.61 2.48 -18.14
CA LYS A 103 -0.63 1.06 -17.75
C LYS A 103 0.68 0.76 -17.05
N ALA A 104 0.84 -0.45 -16.55
CA ALA A 104 2.11 -0.87 -15.97
C ALA A 104 3.29 -0.49 -16.87
N ARG A 105 4.20 0.35 -16.36
CA ARG A 105 5.42 0.84 -17.02
C ARG A 105 5.23 1.59 -18.37
N THR A 106 4.01 1.97 -18.70
CA THR A 106 3.69 2.81 -19.85
C THR A 106 3.24 4.18 -19.36
N TYR A 107 3.83 5.24 -19.90
CA TYR A 107 3.59 6.61 -19.43
C TYR A 107 3.36 7.55 -20.61
N ARG A 108 2.53 8.57 -20.38
CA ARG A 108 2.48 9.75 -21.24
C ARG A 108 3.25 10.88 -20.57
N THR A 109 4.27 11.39 -21.25
CA THR A 109 5.12 12.47 -20.72
C THR A 109 4.78 13.80 -21.38
N TYR A 110 4.64 14.82 -20.56
CA TYR A 110 4.52 16.21 -20.94
C TYR A 110 5.83 16.93 -20.64
N GLN A 111 6.31 17.74 -21.57
CA GLN A 111 7.37 18.71 -21.35
C GLN A 111 6.68 20.05 -21.12
N VAL A 112 6.69 20.50 -19.87
CA VAL A 112 6.10 21.79 -19.47
C VAL A 112 7.22 22.79 -19.39
N GLU A 113 7.26 23.73 -20.32
CA GLU A 113 8.26 24.78 -20.40
C GLU A 113 7.79 25.99 -19.62
N LEU A 114 8.65 26.46 -18.70
CA LEU A 114 8.42 27.56 -17.80
C LEU A 114 9.36 28.71 -18.20
N TYR A 115 8.81 29.73 -18.85
CA TYR A 115 9.54 30.91 -19.28
C TYR A 115 9.24 32.05 -18.31
N PRO A 116 10.14 32.35 -17.38
CA PRO A 116 9.98 33.49 -16.49
C PRO A 116 9.91 34.78 -17.29
N GLY A 117 9.07 35.70 -16.84
CA GLY A 117 8.94 37.02 -17.48
C GLY A 117 10.10 37.95 -17.13
N LEU A 118 9.86 39.20 -17.33
CA LEU A 118 10.72 40.28 -16.84
C LEU A 118 9.86 41.28 -16.09
N PRO A 119 10.01 41.42 -14.76
CA PRO A 119 9.16 42.27 -13.94
C PRO A 119 9.02 43.67 -14.52
N GLY A 120 7.80 44.18 -14.64
CA GLY A 120 7.48 45.48 -15.21
C GLY A 120 7.57 45.59 -16.73
N LYS A 121 7.95 44.53 -17.46
CA LYS A 121 8.06 44.54 -18.92
C LYS A 121 7.11 43.53 -19.58
N PHE A 122 7.17 42.27 -19.20
CA PHE A 122 6.28 41.22 -19.72
C PHE A 122 6.11 40.07 -18.72
N ALA A 123 4.95 39.44 -18.74
CA ALA A 123 4.64 38.34 -17.84
C ALA A 123 5.32 37.04 -18.25
N GLY A 124 5.54 36.17 -17.29
CA GLY A 124 5.97 34.81 -17.53
C GLY A 124 4.94 33.98 -18.31
N VAL A 125 5.42 32.94 -18.97
CA VAL A 125 4.60 32.07 -19.83
C VAL A 125 4.88 30.62 -19.55
N VAL A 126 3.81 29.81 -19.44
CA VAL A 126 3.88 28.36 -19.37
C VAL A 126 3.42 27.76 -20.69
N LYS A 127 4.23 26.87 -21.28
CA LYS A 127 3.90 26.19 -22.54
C LYS A 127 3.95 24.67 -22.40
N ILE A 128 3.15 23.99 -23.24
CA ILE A 128 3.27 22.56 -23.52
C ILE A 128 3.36 22.44 -25.05
N GLY A 129 4.52 22.04 -25.56
CA GLY A 129 4.85 22.19 -26.97
C GLY A 129 4.80 23.66 -27.40
N ASP A 130 4.20 23.95 -28.53
CA ASP A 130 4.09 25.33 -29.02
C ASP A 130 2.94 26.12 -28.38
N SER A 131 2.12 25.50 -27.55
CA SER A 131 0.88 26.11 -27.04
C SER A 131 1.05 26.66 -25.63
N LYS A 132 0.59 27.89 -25.43
CA LYS A 132 0.46 28.47 -24.09
C LYS A 132 -0.61 27.72 -23.30
N VAL A 133 -0.31 27.36 -22.04
CA VAL A 133 -1.26 26.71 -21.15
C VAL A 133 -2.30 27.70 -20.65
N SER A 134 -3.58 27.45 -20.96
CA SER A 134 -4.69 28.31 -20.51
C SER A 134 -4.84 28.21 -18.98
N GLY A 135 -4.99 29.35 -18.31
CA GLY A 135 -5.13 29.42 -16.85
C GLY A 135 -3.86 29.20 -16.07
N ALA A 136 -2.73 28.94 -16.73
CA ALA A 136 -1.44 28.92 -16.05
C ALA A 136 -0.94 30.35 -15.80
N GLU A 137 -0.29 30.53 -14.65
CA GLU A 137 0.35 31.77 -14.24
C GLU A 137 1.82 31.49 -13.86
N LEU A 138 2.71 32.40 -14.17
CA LEU A 138 4.12 32.35 -13.77
C LEU A 138 4.58 33.74 -13.39
N VAL A 139 5.11 33.88 -12.18
CA VAL A 139 5.60 35.15 -11.63
C VAL A 139 7.04 34.98 -11.19
N GLU A 140 7.89 35.97 -11.55
CA GLU A 140 9.29 36.03 -11.20
C GLU A 140 9.57 37.24 -10.28
N ALA A 141 10.51 37.06 -9.36
CA ALA A 141 11.09 38.16 -8.56
C ALA A 141 12.61 38.05 -8.50
N PRO A 142 13.34 39.18 -8.45
CA PRO A 142 14.79 39.19 -8.16
C PRO A 142 15.06 38.62 -6.78
N ASP A 143 16.13 37.83 -6.65
CA ASP A 143 16.59 37.29 -5.37
C ASP A 143 18.12 37.19 -5.34
N GLY A 144 18.75 38.11 -4.60
CA GLY A 144 20.22 38.20 -4.51
C GLY A 144 20.91 38.34 -5.86
N ASP A 145 21.83 37.39 -6.16
CA ASP A 145 22.59 37.34 -7.42
C ASP A 145 21.85 36.51 -8.50
N GLY A 146 20.52 36.43 -8.43
CA GLY A 146 19.71 35.67 -9.36
C GLY A 146 18.23 36.03 -9.29
N PHE A 147 17.40 35.05 -9.39
CA PHE A 147 15.94 35.21 -9.34
C PHE A 147 15.23 33.97 -8.80
N THR A 148 14.00 34.19 -8.36
CA THR A 148 13.07 33.14 -8.01
C THR A 148 11.84 33.25 -8.89
N PHE A 149 11.13 32.15 -9.09
CA PHE A 149 9.82 32.19 -9.71
C PHE A 149 8.88 31.14 -9.15
N GLU A 150 7.60 31.39 -9.31
CA GLU A 150 6.52 30.48 -8.99
C GLU A 150 5.60 30.33 -10.20
N ALA A 151 5.25 29.09 -10.50
CA ALA A 151 4.31 28.76 -11.55
C ALA A 151 3.12 27.98 -10.98
N LYS A 152 1.92 28.35 -11.41
CA LYS A 152 0.66 27.63 -11.17
C LYS A 152 0.18 27.04 -12.50
N ILE A 153 -0.07 25.75 -12.55
CA ILE A 153 -0.41 25.01 -13.76
C ILE A 153 -1.70 24.22 -13.47
N PRO A 154 -2.83 24.55 -14.10
CA PRO A 154 -4.06 23.81 -13.86
C PRO A 154 -3.92 22.33 -14.25
N TRP A 155 -4.45 21.42 -13.44
CA TRP A 155 -4.47 19.99 -13.79
C TRP A 155 -5.22 19.72 -15.10
N SER A 156 -6.16 20.59 -15.49
CA SER A 156 -6.87 20.50 -16.77
C SER A 156 -5.97 20.65 -18.00
N ALA A 157 -4.73 21.10 -17.84
CA ALA A 157 -3.72 21.11 -18.90
C ALA A 157 -3.25 19.70 -19.30
N PHE A 158 -3.51 18.71 -18.47
CA PHE A 158 -3.09 17.33 -18.67
C PHE A 158 -4.33 16.43 -18.78
N ALA A 159 -4.52 15.78 -19.91
CA ALA A 159 -5.70 14.95 -20.15
C ALA A 159 -5.84 13.80 -19.14
N GLU A 160 -4.72 13.25 -18.66
CA GLU A 160 -4.68 12.14 -17.71
C GLU A 160 -5.01 12.57 -16.28
N ALA A 161 -4.77 13.83 -15.90
CA ALA A 161 -4.91 14.32 -14.53
C ALA A 161 -6.35 14.25 -13.99
N ASN A 162 -7.36 14.22 -14.86
CA ASN A 162 -8.74 13.98 -14.46
C ASN A 162 -9.00 12.54 -14.00
N ARG A 163 -8.12 11.64 -14.36
CA ARG A 163 -8.22 10.20 -14.09
C ARG A 163 -7.22 9.73 -13.05
N ILE A 164 -5.96 10.19 -13.15
CA ILE A 164 -4.89 9.70 -12.27
C ILE A 164 -3.93 10.82 -11.88
N ARG A 165 -3.62 10.90 -10.57
CA ARG A 165 -2.64 11.84 -10.00
C ARG A 165 -1.68 11.17 -9.01
N VAL A 166 -1.57 9.85 -9.05
CA VAL A 166 -0.64 9.04 -8.27
C VAL A 166 0.24 8.20 -9.20
N GLY A 167 1.40 7.79 -8.72
CA GLY A 167 2.38 7.10 -9.55
C GLY A 167 2.99 7.97 -10.63
N LEU A 168 2.90 9.30 -10.50
CA LEU A 168 3.48 10.25 -11.41
C LEU A 168 5.01 10.16 -11.34
N ARG A 169 5.66 10.54 -12.44
CA ARG A 169 7.12 10.68 -12.50
C ARG A 169 7.48 12.05 -13.01
N ALA A 170 8.56 12.64 -12.48
CA ALA A 170 8.95 13.98 -12.90
C ALA A 170 10.44 14.23 -12.77
N ALA A 171 10.92 15.24 -13.54
CA ALA A 171 12.22 15.86 -13.36
C ALA A 171 12.12 17.36 -13.66
N LEU A 172 12.87 18.15 -12.90
CA LEU A 172 13.06 19.57 -13.17
C LEU A 172 14.38 19.78 -13.88
N ARG A 173 14.39 20.69 -14.83
CA ARG A 173 15.57 21.14 -15.59
C ARG A 173 15.58 22.65 -15.63
N TYR A 174 16.76 23.23 -15.64
CA TYR A 174 16.99 24.63 -15.94
C TYR A 174 18.06 24.78 -17.02
N ALA A 175 17.78 25.61 -18.01
CA ALA A 175 18.68 25.98 -19.07
C ALA A 175 19.03 27.46 -18.91
N ASP A 176 20.29 27.74 -18.58
CA ASP A 176 20.88 29.06 -18.51
C ASP A 176 21.48 29.42 -19.87
N TYR A 177 21.20 30.62 -20.33
CA TYR A 177 21.69 31.17 -21.60
C TYR A 177 22.57 32.40 -21.32
N VAL A 178 23.79 32.41 -21.88
CA VAL A 178 24.71 33.56 -21.77
C VAL A 178 24.39 34.70 -22.77
N ALA A 179 23.54 34.39 -23.77
CA ALA A 179 22.95 35.34 -24.72
C ALA A 179 21.82 34.61 -25.47
N GLU A 180 20.91 35.37 -26.11
CA GLU A 180 19.87 34.80 -26.93
C GLU A 180 20.42 33.78 -27.92
N GLY A 181 19.89 32.53 -27.91
CA GLY A 181 20.33 31.41 -28.75
C GLY A 181 21.72 30.85 -28.39
N ARG A 182 22.40 31.35 -27.35
CA ARG A 182 23.69 30.83 -26.90
C ARG A 182 23.57 30.19 -25.52
N SER A 183 23.36 28.89 -25.49
CA SER A 183 23.27 28.09 -24.25
C SER A 183 24.58 28.17 -23.44
N GLY A 184 24.46 28.39 -22.14
CA GLY A 184 25.53 28.35 -21.15
C GLY A 184 25.53 26.99 -20.45
N VAL A 185 24.76 26.84 -19.42
CA VAL A 185 24.69 25.63 -18.56
C VAL A 185 23.30 25.04 -18.58
N VAL A 186 23.21 23.71 -18.61
CA VAL A 186 21.93 22.99 -18.43
C VAL A 186 22.09 22.03 -17.27
N VAL A 187 21.23 22.18 -16.25
CA VAL A 187 21.20 21.36 -15.05
C VAL A 187 19.83 20.71 -14.85
N ALA A 188 19.77 19.63 -14.10
CA ALA A 188 18.51 18.93 -13.82
C ALA A 188 18.56 18.16 -12.50
N THR A 189 17.39 17.76 -12.00
CA THR A 189 17.26 16.78 -10.90
C THR A 189 17.55 15.36 -11.39
N SER A 190 17.35 15.09 -12.70
CA SER A 190 17.61 13.81 -13.35
C SER A 190 18.02 13.99 -14.81
N PRO A 191 18.90 13.14 -15.36
CA PRO A 191 19.21 13.15 -16.80
C PRO A 191 18.07 12.63 -17.66
N ALA A 192 17.13 11.88 -17.10
CA ALA A 192 15.98 11.34 -17.81
C ALA A 192 15.02 12.44 -18.28
N ARG A 193 14.32 12.19 -19.39
CA ARG A 193 13.40 13.15 -19.99
C ARG A 193 11.97 12.63 -20.11
N GLU A 194 11.78 11.32 -20.07
CA GLU A 194 10.46 10.75 -20.34
C GLU A 194 10.25 9.37 -19.70
N GLY A 195 8.99 9.02 -19.55
CA GLY A 195 8.49 7.70 -19.23
C GLY A 195 8.96 7.16 -17.90
N ALA A 196 9.15 5.86 -17.86
CA ALA A 196 9.55 5.11 -16.67
C ALA A 196 10.98 5.43 -16.19
N ALA A 197 11.80 6.08 -17.01
CA ALA A 197 13.15 6.48 -16.64
C ALA A 197 13.18 7.72 -15.73
N LEU A 198 12.10 8.53 -15.72
CA LEU A 198 11.98 9.66 -14.80
C LEU A 198 11.89 9.18 -13.35
N PRO A 199 12.46 9.91 -12.38
CA PRO A 199 12.26 9.67 -10.96
C PRO A 199 10.77 9.69 -10.59
N ALA A 200 10.39 8.91 -9.57
CA ALA A 200 9.04 8.98 -9.03
C ALA A 200 8.77 10.38 -8.46
N LEU A 201 7.63 10.96 -8.83
CA LEU A 201 7.07 12.14 -8.20
C LEU A 201 6.12 11.66 -7.10
N LEU A 202 6.55 11.78 -5.85
CA LEU A 202 5.77 11.31 -4.72
C LEU A 202 4.84 12.42 -4.24
N THR A 203 3.55 12.16 -4.29
CA THR A 203 2.53 12.99 -3.65
C THR A 203 2.56 12.85 -2.14
N GLU A 204 1.83 13.67 -1.39
CA GLU A 204 1.86 13.61 0.08
C GLU A 204 1.40 12.24 0.61
N SER A 205 0.41 11.61 -0.01
CA SER A 205 -0.01 10.25 0.34
C SER A 205 1.06 9.19 0.07
N GLU A 206 1.91 9.40 -0.94
CA GLU A 206 3.01 8.48 -1.24
C GLU A 206 4.26 8.77 -0.39
N TYR A 207 4.60 10.05 -0.22
CA TYR A 207 5.88 10.44 0.40
C TYR A 207 5.97 10.15 1.89
N PRO A 208 5.09 10.65 2.79
CA PRO A 208 5.28 10.41 4.21
C PRO A 208 4.89 9.01 4.66
N LEU A 209 3.79 8.45 4.13
CA LEU A 209 3.25 7.18 4.61
C LEU A 209 3.93 5.99 3.96
N ILE A 210 4.06 5.98 2.64
CA ILE A 210 4.71 4.88 1.93
C ILE A 210 6.21 4.87 2.16
N ALA A 211 6.88 6.03 2.11
CA ALA A 211 8.30 6.11 2.37
C ALA A 211 8.65 5.66 3.80
N GLY A 212 7.82 6.01 4.78
CA GLY A 212 7.92 5.51 6.14
C GLY A 212 7.79 3.99 6.20
N MET A 213 6.69 3.45 5.66
CA MET A 213 6.45 2.02 5.62
C MET A 213 7.57 1.25 4.92
N LEU A 214 8.03 1.71 3.76
CA LEU A 214 9.11 1.05 3.00
C LEU A 214 10.43 1.03 3.77
N ARG A 215 10.78 2.15 4.42
CA ARG A 215 11.97 2.24 5.26
C ARG A 215 11.88 1.30 6.46
N ASP A 216 10.76 1.29 7.17
CA ASP A 216 10.54 0.45 8.34
C ASP A 216 10.56 -1.05 8.00
N LYS A 217 10.13 -1.39 6.78
CA LYS A 217 10.20 -2.77 6.26
C LYS A 217 11.54 -3.10 5.58
N GLY A 218 12.45 -2.15 5.44
CA GLY A 218 13.72 -2.32 4.72
C GLY A 218 13.55 -2.63 3.23
N VAL A 219 12.47 -2.13 2.62
CA VAL A 219 12.08 -2.45 1.24
C VAL A 219 12.42 -1.29 0.32
N SER A 220 12.81 -1.61 -0.92
CA SER A 220 13.07 -0.61 -1.95
C SER A 220 11.84 0.24 -2.25
N ALA A 221 12.04 1.54 -2.45
CA ALA A 221 10.98 2.46 -2.85
C ALA A 221 10.50 2.24 -4.30
N GLU A 222 11.19 1.43 -5.09
CA GLU A 222 10.77 1.09 -6.44
C GLU A 222 9.94 -0.20 -6.42
N PRO A 223 8.68 -0.19 -6.90
CA PRO A 223 7.84 -1.37 -6.91
C PRO A 223 8.34 -2.39 -7.91
N ALA A 224 8.29 -3.65 -7.55
CA ALA A 224 8.60 -4.76 -8.45
C ALA A 224 7.55 -4.94 -9.55
N ARG A 225 6.28 -4.65 -9.22
CA ARG A 225 5.14 -4.65 -10.12
C ARG A 225 4.19 -3.52 -9.76
N GLU A 226 3.50 -2.99 -10.75
CA GLU A 226 2.46 -2.00 -10.56
C GLU A 226 1.39 -2.09 -11.65
N ALA A 227 0.18 -1.71 -11.29
CA ALA A 227 -0.95 -1.58 -12.19
C ALA A 227 -1.76 -0.32 -11.81
N PHE A 228 -2.43 0.27 -12.79
CA PHE A 228 -3.21 1.48 -12.61
C PHE A 228 -4.61 1.27 -13.18
N GLY A 229 -5.62 1.59 -12.39
CA GLY A 229 -7.01 1.45 -12.77
C GLY A 229 -7.95 1.88 -11.66
N ASN A 230 -9.23 2.00 -11.96
CA ASN A 230 -10.25 2.26 -10.97
C ASN A 230 -10.46 0.99 -10.13
N VAL A 231 -10.01 0.98 -8.89
CA VAL A 231 -10.28 -0.10 -7.91
C VAL A 231 -11.09 0.41 -6.71
N GLY A 232 -11.20 1.74 -6.55
CA GLY A 232 -11.97 2.39 -5.50
C GLY A 232 -13.45 2.58 -5.82
N GLY A 233 -13.86 2.40 -7.08
CA GLY A 233 -15.26 2.53 -7.53
C GLY A 233 -15.69 3.96 -7.83
N ASP A 234 -14.78 4.93 -7.85
CA ASP A 234 -15.05 6.30 -8.29
C ASP A 234 -14.56 6.55 -9.74
N SER A 235 -14.47 7.79 -10.18
CA SER A 235 -13.99 8.13 -11.53
C SER A 235 -12.47 8.22 -11.64
N THR A 236 -11.75 8.10 -10.54
CA THR A 236 -10.29 8.19 -10.49
C THR A 236 -9.64 6.80 -10.53
N TRP A 237 -8.37 6.77 -10.86
CA TRP A 237 -7.59 5.55 -10.87
C TRP A 237 -6.64 5.53 -9.67
N GLU A 238 -6.57 4.37 -9.09
CA GLU A 238 -5.61 4.05 -8.06
C GLU A 238 -4.35 3.42 -8.68
N ARG A 239 -3.28 3.51 -7.91
CA ARG A 239 -2.07 2.73 -8.13
C ARG A 239 -2.11 1.50 -7.23
N VAL A 240 -1.99 0.34 -7.83
CA VAL A 240 -1.75 -0.92 -7.13
C VAL A 240 -0.30 -1.30 -7.34
N ALA A 241 0.50 -1.30 -6.31
CA ALA A 241 1.95 -1.46 -6.39
C ALA A 241 2.45 -2.56 -5.44
N LEU A 242 3.33 -3.41 -5.93
CA LEU A 242 3.98 -4.47 -5.15
C LEU A 242 5.39 -4.03 -4.75
N PHE A 243 5.60 -3.77 -3.48
CA PHE A 243 6.89 -3.48 -2.87
C PHE A 243 7.34 -4.72 -2.08
N ASP A 244 8.29 -5.49 -2.62
CA ASP A 244 8.67 -6.80 -2.14
C ASP A 244 7.43 -7.73 -2.02
N LYS A 245 6.97 -8.06 -0.83
CA LYS A 245 5.77 -8.86 -0.55
C LYS A 245 4.53 -8.02 -0.21
N TYR A 246 4.66 -6.70 -0.13
CA TYR A 246 3.59 -5.80 0.26
C TYR A 246 2.86 -5.25 -0.96
N LEU A 247 1.60 -5.61 -1.11
CA LEU A 247 0.71 -5.04 -2.12
C LEU A 247 0.01 -3.82 -1.53
N VAL A 248 0.21 -2.67 -2.15
CA VAL A 248 -0.27 -1.36 -1.69
C VAL A 248 -1.25 -0.81 -2.70
N VAL A 249 -2.38 -0.28 -2.23
CA VAL A 249 -3.35 0.47 -3.05
C VAL A 249 -3.42 1.90 -2.54
N LEU A 250 -3.27 2.86 -3.43
CA LEU A 250 -3.34 4.29 -3.12
C LEU A 250 -3.86 5.07 -4.33
N GLY A 251 -4.47 6.22 -4.08
CA GLY A 251 -5.03 7.07 -5.11
C GLY A 251 -5.23 8.50 -4.63
N SER A 252 -5.33 9.46 -5.57
CA SER A 252 -5.51 10.88 -5.23
C SER A 252 -6.83 11.18 -4.51
N ARG A 253 -7.83 10.31 -4.64
CA ARG A 253 -9.10 10.36 -3.91
C ARG A 253 -9.31 9.17 -3.00
N PHE A 254 -8.55 8.10 -3.20
CA PHE A 254 -8.57 6.94 -2.32
C PHE A 254 -8.19 7.37 -0.90
N ARG A 255 -9.07 7.10 0.06
CA ARG A 255 -8.93 7.59 1.44
C ARG A 255 -8.57 9.08 1.51
N GLN A 256 -9.23 9.87 0.66
CA GLN A 256 -9.03 11.32 0.54
C GLN A 256 -7.61 11.71 0.08
N GLY A 257 -6.90 10.81 -0.58
CA GLY A 257 -5.53 11.05 -1.06
C GLY A 257 -4.48 11.15 0.04
N LYS A 258 -4.80 10.76 1.28
CA LYS A 258 -3.92 10.92 2.45
C LYS A 258 -3.48 9.59 3.06
N GLU A 259 -4.06 8.49 2.64
CA GLU A 259 -3.78 7.15 3.17
C GLU A 259 -3.70 6.11 2.06
N PHE A 260 -3.24 4.94 2.42
CA PHE A 260 -3.19 3.78 1.54
C PHE A 260 -3.71 2.55 2.28
N VAL A 261 -4.06 1.50 1.54
CA VAL A 261 -4.27 0.18 2.11
C VAL A 261 -3.12 -0.73 1.70
N VAL A 262 -2.69 -1.59 2.60
CA VAL A 262 -1.62 -2.56 2.36
C VAL A 262 -2.07 -3.95 2.78
N THR A 263 -1.70 -4.95 1.98
CA THR A 263 -1.79 -6.36 2.35
C THR A 263 -0.46 -7.04 2.10
N GLU A 264 -0.10 -7.97 2.95
CA GLU A 264 1.10 -8.80 2.79
C GLU A 264 0.71 -10.08 2.05
N LEU A 265 1.34 -10.33 0.91
CA LEU A 265 1.19 -11.58 0.19
C LEU A 265 2.05 -12.66 0.85
N SER A 266 1.57 -13.89 0.87
CA SER A 266 2.30 -15.05 1.44
C SER A 266 3.47 -15.47 0.55
N VAL A 267 4.36 -14.55 0.22
CA VAL A 267 5.54 -14.77 -0.62
C VAL A 267 6.82 -14.39 0.13
N SER A 268 7.92 -15.04 -0.20
CA SER A 268 9.22 -14.72 0.38
C SER A 268 9.88 -13.48 -0.24
N ARG A 269 9.48 -13.11 -1.46
CA ARG A 269 10.04 -12.00 -2.24
C ARG A 269 9.16 -11.64 -3.44
N ALA A 270 9.29 -10.43 -3.94
CA ALA A 270 8.49 -9.92 -5.07
C ALA A 270 8.54 -10.78 -6.34
N GLN A 271 9.68 -11.45 -6.61
CA GLN A 271 9.85 -12.30 -7.79
C GLN A 271 8.96 -13.54 -7.76
N ALA A 272 8.45 -13.92 -6.58
CA ALA A 272 7.47 -15.00 -6.45
C ALA A 272 6.08 -14.61 -7.00
N VAL A 273 5.78 -13.31 -7.13
CA VAL A 273 4.54 -12.84 -7.77
C VAL A 273 4.71 -12.90 -9.29
N GLN A 274 3.89 -13.70 -9.96
CA GLN A 274 3.95 -13.95 -11.40
C GLN A 274 3.07 -12.97 -12.19
N ARG A 275 1.86 -12.69 -11.70
CA ARG A 275 0.88 -11.78 -12.32
C ARG A 275 0.35 -10.78 -11.31
N LEU A 276 0.09 -9.56 -11.78
CA LEU A 276 -0.66 -8.50 -11.10
C LEU A 276 -1.45 -7.78 -12.18
N GLU A 277 -2.76 -7.92 -12.16
CA GLU A 277 -3.67 -7.39 -13.17
C GLU A 277 -4.92 -6.81 -12.50
N LEU A 278 -5.55 -5.84 -13.16
CA LEU A 278 -6.81 -5.24 -12.74
C LEU A 278 -7.90 -5.63 -13.74
N THR A 279 -8.99 -6.19 -13.22
CA THR A 279 -10.11 -6.68 -14.04
C THR A 279 -11.41 -6.47 -13.28
N ASP A 280 -12.37 -5.83 -13.90
CA ASP A 280 -13.74 -5.73 -13.38
C ASP A 280 -14.47 -7.06 -13.62
N PHE A 281 -14.67 -7.84 -12.56
CA PHE A 281 -15.33 -9.16 -12.61
C PHE A 281 -16.81 -9.08 -12.30
N ASP A 282 -17.25 -8.17 -11.44
CA ASP A 282 -18.63 -8.07 -11.01
C ASP A 282 -19.48 -7.10 -11.85
N GLY A 283 -18.82 -6.28 -12.69
CA GLY A 283 -19.46 -5.36 -13.61
C GLY A 283 -19.93 -4.07 -12.96
N ASP A 284 -19.36 -3.70 -11.81
CA ASP A 284 -19.68 -2.47 -11.08
C ASP A 284 -18.87 -1.25 -11.57
N GLY A 285 -17.91 -1.46 -12.48
CA GLY A 285 -17.02 -0.43 -13.04
C GLY A 285 -15.75 -0.20 -12.25
N ALA A 286 -15.61 -0.83 -11.07
CA ALA A 286 -14.34 -0.94 -10.35
C ALA A 286 -13.66 -2.27 -10.69
N SER A 287 -12.34 -2.27 -10.74
CA SER A 287 -11.58 -3.48 -11.03
C SER A 287 -11.16 -4.19 -9.75
N GLU A 288 -11.31 -5.49 -9.73
CA GLU A 288 -10.65 -6.35 -8.76
C GLU A 288 -9.17 -6.54 -9.14
N ILE A 289 -8.36 -6.86 -8.12
CA ILE A 289 -6.92 -7.08 -8.24
C ILE A 289 -6.66 -8.59 -8.33
N LEU A 290 -6.27 -9.07 -9.50
CA LEU A 290 -5.89 -10.46 -9.73
C LEU A 290 -4.39 -10.61 -9.51
N VAL A 291 -4.01 -11.52 -8.61
CA VAL A 291 -2.60 -11.81 -8.31
C VAL A 291 -2.36 -13.31 -8.44
N VAL A 292 -1.29 -13.70 -9.13
CA VAL A 292 -0.78 -15.08 -9.15
C VAL A 292 0.60 -15.09 -8.54
N TYR A 293 0.82 -15.92 -7.53
CA TYR A 293 2.07 -15.95 -6.80
C TYR A 293 2.44 -17.35 -6.28
N ARG A 294 3.73 -17.54 -5.99
CA ARG A 294 4.30 -18.81 -5.50
C ARG A 294 4.61 -18.73 -4.02
N VAL A 295 4.05 -19.66 -3.27
CA VAL A 295 4.30 -19.84 -1.83
C VAL A 295 5.29 -20.98 -1.64
N GLY A 296 6.41 -20.72 -1.00
CA GLY A 296 7.48 -21.69 -0.80
C GLY A 296 8.83 -21.24 -1.34
N SER A 297 9.71 -22.19 -1.62
CA SER A 297 11.05 -21.94 -2.18
C SER A 297 11.03 -21.97 -3.72
N SER A 298 12.19 -21.77 -4.37
CA SER A 298 12.32 -21.94 -5.82
C SER A 298 12.16 -23.38 -6.29
N ASP A 299 12.45 -24.34 -5.41
CA ASP A 299 12.49 -25.78 -5.74
C ASP A 299 11.24 -26.53 -5.23
N GLU A 300 10.54 -25.94 -4.27
CA GLU A 300 9.32 -26.51 -3.70
C GLU A 300 8.34 -25.37 -3.40
N TYR A 301 7.26 -25.27 -4.19
CA TYR A 301 6.26 -24.21 -4.06
C TYR A 301 4.86 -24.68 -4.46
N ARG A 302 3.88 -23.90 -4.01
CA ARG A 302 2.51 -23.89 -4.53
C ARG A 302 2.25 -22.58 -5.23
N GLU A 303 1.59 -22.61 -6.37
CA GLU A 303 1.18 -21.43 -7.12
C GLU A 303 -0.30 -21.13 -6.83
N VAL A 304 -0.55 -19.91 -6.37
CA VAL A 304 -1.85 -19.48 -5.87
C VAL A 304 -2.36 -18.34 -6.74
N LEU A 305 -3.60 -18.48 -7.21
CA LEU A 305 -4.40 -17.40 -7.79
C LEU A 305 -5.27 -16.81 -6.70
N GLN A 306 -5.15 -15.51 -6.48
CA GLN A 306 -5.96 -14.76 -5.54
C GLN A 306 -6.58 -13.55 -6.24
N VAL A 307 -7.85 -13.28 -5.96
CA VAL A 307 -8.50 -12.04 -6.33
C VAL A 307 -8.78 -11.24 -5.08
N LEU A 308 -8.39 -9.97 -5.10
CA LEU A 308 -8.65 -9.01 -4.02
C LEU A 308 -9.62 -7.95 -4.53
N LYS A 309 -10.57 -7.55 -3.70
CA LYS A 309 -11.53 -6.47 -3.97
C LYS A 309 -11.40 -5.38 -2.92
N VAL A 310 -11.35 -4.14 -3.38
CA VAL A 310 -11.53 -2.97 -2.53
C VAL A 310 -13.01 -2.82 -2.23
N LYS A 311 -13.37 -2.81 -0.95
CA LYS A 311 -14.76 -2.63 -0.52
C LYS A 311 -15.14 -1.15 -0.48
N PRO A 312 -16.45 -0.82 -0.35
CA PRO A 312 -16.89 0.56 -0.19
C PRO A 312 -16.31 1.31 1.02
N ASP A 313 -15.85 0.59 2.04
CA ASP A 313 -15.10 1.14 3.19
C ASP A 313 -13.60 1.26 2.92
N GLU A 314 -13.20 1.06 1.65
CA GLU A 314 -11.81 1.09 1.18
C GLU A 314 -10.89 0.07 1.86
N SER A 315 -11.45 -0.98 2.48
CA SER A 315 -10.70 -2.15 2.96
C SER A 315 -10.54 -3.20 1.85
N LEU A 316 -9.58 -4.11 2.00
CA LEU A 316 -9.38 -5.23 1.07
C LEU A 316 -10.11 -6.50 1.56
N SER A 317 -10.77 -7.17 0.65
CA SER A 317 -11.28 -8.54 0.84
C SER A 317 -10.66 -9.48 -0.18
N SER A 318 -10.71 -10.77 0.09
CA SER A 318 -10.21 -11.83 -0.81
C SER A 318 -11.38 -12.76 -1.19
N PRO A 319 -12.19 -12.36 -2.18
CA PRO A 319 -13.38 -13.15 -2.58
C PRO A 319 -13.05 -14.43 -3.34
N PHE A 320 -11.81 -14.64 -3.76
CA PHE A 320 -11.41 -15.83 -4.51
C PHE A 320 -9.96 -16.22 -4.23
N VAL A 321 -9.72 -17.48 -3.93
CA VAL A 321 -8.40 -18.10 -3.80
C VAL A 321 -8.46 -19.51 -4.38
N HIS A 322 -7.52 -19.85 -5.24
CA HIS A 322 -7.43 -21.17 -5.88
C HIS A 322 -5.97 -21.57 -6.07
N GLU A 323 -5.66 -22.83 -5.86
CA GLU A 323 -4.34 -23.38 -6.18
C GLU A 323 -4.26 -23.69 -7.68
N VAL A 324 -3.30 -23.11 -8.37
CA VAL A 324 -3.16 -23.23 -9.83
C VAL A 324 -1.84 -23.86 -10.27
N GLY A 325 -1.02 -24.30 -9.33
CA GLY A 325 0.21 -25.01 -9.63
C GLY A 325 0.96 -25.46 -8.40
N MET A 326 1.90 -26.38 -8.63
CA MET A 326 2.77 -26.88 -7.58
C MET A 326 4.10 -27.38 -8.16
N LYS A 327 5.15 -27.30 -7.36
CA LYS A 327 6.44 -27.91 -7.66
C LYS A 327 6.97 -28.62 -6.42
N SER A 328 7.56 -29.78 -6.60
CA SER A 328 8.32 -30.50 -5.60
C SER A 328 9.51 -31.22 -6.24
N THR A 329 10.28 -31.94 -5.45
CA THR A 329 11.35 -32.81 -5.96
C THR A 329 10.86 -33.91 -6.91
N ALA A 330 9.57 -34.26 -6.86
CA ALA A 330 8.95 -35.28 -7.71
C ALA A 330 8.49 -34.74 -9.08
N GLY A 331 8.17 -33.46 -9.18
CA GLY A 331 7.68 -32.87 -10.41
C GLY A 331 7.14 -31.47 -10.27
N GLU A 332 6.62 -30.96 -11.36
CA GLU A 332 6.02 -29.62 -11.49
C GLU A 332 4.68 -29.74 -12.26
N LEU A 333 3.67 -29.00 -11.81
CA LEU A 333 2.35 -28.97 -12.41
C LEU A 333 1.84 -27.53 -12.41
N HIS A 334 1.31 -27.06 -13.55
CA HIS A 334 0.70 -25.75 -13.70
C HIS A 334 -0.66 -25.87 -14.39
N ASN A 335 -1.63 -25.11 -13.89
CA ASN A 335 -2.90 -24.88 -14.58
C ASN A 335 -2.82 -23.57 -15.38
N GLU A 336 -3.55 -23.53 -16.48
CA GLU A 336 -3.71 -22.30 -17.25
C GLU A 336 -4.82 -21.44 -16.64
N VAL A 337 -4.53 -20.16 -16.37
CA VAL A 337 -5.48 -19.21 -15.83
C VAL A 337 -5.81 -18.16 -16.89
N HIS A 338 -7.08 -18.14 -17.32
CA HIS A 338 -7.59 -17.21 -18.30
C HIS A 338 -8.67 -16.31 -17.71
N VAL A 339 -8.67 -15.04 -18.10
CA VAL A 339 -9.79 -14.15 -17.91
C VAL A 339 -10.58 -14.16 -19.22
N VAL A 340 -11.82 -14.66 -19.18
CA VAL A 340 -12.68 -14.80 -20.33
C VAL A 340 -13.92 -13.90 -20.20
N HIS A 341 -14.33 -13.26 -21.28
CA HIS A 341 -15.52 -12.42 -21.30
C HIS A 341 -16.72 -13.24 -21.81
N ARG A 342 -17.67 -13.53 -20.93
CA ARG A 342 -18.89 -14.28 -21.27
C ARG A 342 -20.11 -13.66 -20.62
N GLY A 343 -21.20 -13.54 -21.36
CA GLY A 343 -22.46 -13.00 -20.83
C GLY A 343 -22.37 -11.55 -20.34
N GLY A 344 -21.48 -10.75 -20.91
CA GLY A 344 -21.30 -9.35 -20.52
C GLY A 344 -20.43 -9.14 -19.27
N LYS A 345 -19.85 -10.21 -18.70
CA LYS A 345 -18.99 -10.16 -17.52
C LYS A 345 -17.68 -10.90 -17.75
N ASN A 346 -16.64 -10.46 -17.04
CA ASN A 346 -15.39 -11.20 -16.98
C ASN A 346 -15.52 -12.37 -16.00
N GLN A 347 -14.92 -13.50 -16.35
CA GLN A 347 -14.95 -14.74 -15.57
C GLN A 347 -13.54 -15.31 -15.52
N ILE A 348 -13.25 -16.10 -14.50
CA ILE A 348 -11.99 -16.82 -14.36
C ILE A 348 -12.21 -18.24 -14.89
N GLU A 349 -11.43 -18.63 -15.89
CA GLU A 349 -11.35 -20.00 -16.38
C GLU A 349 -10.00 -20.58 -15.96
N ILE A 350 -10.05 -21.70 -15.25
CA ILE A 350 -8.88 -22.48 -14.85
C ILE A 350 -8.92 -23.77 -15.62
N ALA A 351 -7.95 -23.97 -16.50
CA ALA A 351 -7.85 -25.17 -17.33
C ALA A 351 -6.67 -26.05 -16.90
N GLN A 352 -6.80 -27.35 -17.19
CA GLN A 352 -5.68 -28.27 -17.08
C GLN A 352 -4.50 -27.74 -17.92
N GLY A 353 -3.33 -27.69 -17.31
CA GLY A 353 -2.10 -27.32 -17.98
C GLY A 353 -1.14 -28.49 -18.08
N GLU A 354 0.15 -28.19 -18.00
CA GLU A 354 1.21 -29.18 -18.16
C GLU A 354 1.65 -29.75 -16.81
N ALA A 355 1.98 -31.05 -16.83
CA ALA A 355 2.69 -31.71 -15.72
C ALA A 355 4.01 -32.28 -16.21
N SER A 356 5.06 -32.09 -15.45
CA SER A 356 6.38 -32.64 -15.70
C SER A 356 6.85 -33.40 -14.45
N GLY A 357 7.28 -34.65 -14.62
CA GLY A 357 7.73 -35.50 -13.52
C GLY A 357 6.61 -36.15 -12.70
N TYR A 358 5.39 -35.63 -12.75
CA TYR A 358 4.22 -36.26 -12.13
C TYR A 358 3.47 -37.11 -13.15
N GLU A 359 3.08 -38.31 -12.72
CA GLU A 359 2.22 -39.22 -13.46
C GLU A 359 1.08 -39.66 -12.53
N LYS A 360 -0.06 -40.11 -13.10
CA LYS A 360 -1.23 -40.50 -12.34
C LYS A 360 -0.94 -41.50 -11.22
N ASP A 361 -0.06 -42.48 -11.48
CA ASP A 361 0.28 -43.56 -10.53
C ASP A 361 1.35 -43.16 -9.52
N SER A 362 2.09 -42.08 -9.75
CA SER A 362 3.17 -41.58 -8.88
C SER A 362 2.81 -40.31 -8.12
N TYR A 363 1.70 -39.66 -8.48
CA TYR A 363 1.25 -38.44 -7.82
C TYR A 363 0.66 -38.78 -6.44
N ALA A 364 1.26 -38.21 -5.40
CA ALA A 364 0.67 -38.21 -4.08
C ALA A 364 -0.02 -36.84 -3.87
N GLU A 365 -1.32 -36.88 -3.61
CA GLU A 365 -2.07 -35.67 -3.32
C GLU A 365 -1.44 -34.94 -2.13
N ALA A 366 -1.13 -33.68 -2.33
CA ALA A 366 -0.64 -32.85 -1.26
C ALA A 366 -1.67 -32.74 -0.14
N LYS A 367 -1.24 -32.44 1.08
CA LYS A 367 -2.17 -32.24 2.22
C LYS A 367 -3.27 -31.27 1.83
N PRO A 368 -4.54 -31.55 2.17
CA PRO A 368 -5.65 -30.66 1.89
C PRO A 368 -5.35 -29.26 2.39
N SER A 369 -5.48 -28.27 1.52
CA SER A 369 -5.51 -26.86 1.90
C SER A 369 -6.96 -26.39 1.92
N ASP A 370 -7.25 -25.27 2.58
CA ASP A 370 -8.59 -24.65 2.54
C ASP A 370 -8.90 -24.04 1.15
N MET A 371 -7.96 -24.14 0.19
CA MET A 371 -8.12 -23.68 -1.19
C MET A 371 -8.62 -24.79 -2.09
N GLU A 372 -9.34 -24.43 -3.16
CA GLU A 372 -9.61 -25.39 -4.22
C GLU A 372 -8.30 -25.90 -4.85
N ALA A 373 -8.24 -27.22 -5.03
CA ALA A 373 -7.04 -27.90 -5.50
C ALA A 373 -6.80 -27.69 -7.00
N THR A 374 -5.54 -27.77 -7.38
CA THR A 374 -5.03 -27.75 -8.75
C THR A 374 -5.70 -28.83 -9.61
N LEU A 375 -6.07 -28.50 -10.85
CA LEU A 375 -6.60 -29.48 -11.82
C LEU A 375 -5.49 -30.40 -12.30
N LEU A 376 -5.69 -31.68 -12.15
CA LEU A 376 -4.71 -32.70 -12.54
C LEU A 376 -4.91 -33.08 -14.04
N PRO A 377 -3.84 -33.18 -14.84
CA PRO A 377 -3.97 -33.48 -16.29
C PRO A 377 -4.59 -34.84 -16.62
N TRP A 378 -4.66 -35.74 -15.64
CA TRP A 378 -5.22 -37.09 -15.78
C TRP A 378 -6.62 -37.23 -15.18
N ASP A 379 -7.18 -36.15 -14.61
CA ASP A 379 -8.55 -36.13 -14.12
C ASP A 379 -9.57 -35.92 -15.23
N ASP A 380 -10.83 -36.27 -14.95
CA ASP A 380 -11.91 -36.10 -15.92
C ASP A 380 -12.26 -34.61 -16.17
N ILE A 381 -11.91 -33.69 -15.26
CA ILE A 381 -12.23 -32.26 -15.35
C ILE A 381 -11.16 -31.58 -16.18
N LYS A 382 -11.54 -31.03 -17.34
CA LYS A 382 -10.66 -30.31 -18.22
C LYS A 382 -10.47 -28.85 -17.80
N ASP A 383 -11.56 -28.18 -17.47
CA ASP A 383 -11.57 -26.79 -17.02
C ASP A 383 -12.72 -26.52 -16.05
N LYS A 384 -12.55 -25.49 -15.23
CA LYS A 384 -13.57 -24.93 -14.35
C LYS A 384 -13.68 -23.43 -14.63
N THR A 385 -14.91 -22.92 -14.70
CA THR A 385 -15.20 -21.50 -14.86
C THR A 385 -15.84 -20.96 -13.61
N TYR A 386 -15.35 -19.83 -13.13
CA TYR A 386 -15.85 -19.13 -11.96
C TYR A 386 -16.33 -17.74 -12.38
N ALA A 387 -17.53 -17.37 -11.93
CA ALA A 387 -18.10 -16.04 -12.14
C ALA A 387 -18.45 -15.40 -10.80
N TRP A 388 -18.42 -14.09 -10.77
CA TRP A 388 -18.83 -13.31 -9.60
C TRP A 388 -20.34 -13.51 -9.33
N ASP A 389 -20.67 -13.84 -8.08
CA ASP A 389 -22.03 -13.95 -7.57
C ASP A 389 -22.19 -13.13 -6.29
N THR A 390 -22.67 -11.93 -6.41
CA THR A 390 -23.00 -10.96 -5.35
C THR A 390 -21.83 -10.56 -4.46
N THR A 391 -21.13 -11.50 -3.83
CA THR A 391 -20.08 -11.24 -2.83
C THR A 391 -18.77 -11.99 -3.07
N ASP A 392 -18.83 -13.08 -3.83
CA ASP A 392 -17.72 -14.01 -4.04
C ASP A 392 -17.79 -14.65 -5.44
N PHE A 393 -16.78 -15.42 -5.79
CA PHE A 393 -16.79 -16.23 -7.02
C PHE A 393 -17.42 -17.58 -6.77
N LYS A 394 -18.30 -18.00 -7.69
CA LYS A 394 -18.89 -19.34 -7.71
C LYS A 394 -18.57 -20.06 -9.00
N LYS A 395 -18.33 -21.35 -8.88
CA LYS A 395 -18.17 -22.22 -10.04
C LYS A 395 -19.48 -22.26 -10.84
N THR A 396 -19.43 -21.80 -12.09
CA THR A 396 -20.57 -21.71 -12.99
C THR A 396 -20.57 -22.78 -14.08
N ALA A 397 -19.39 -23.28 -14.44
CA ALA A 397 -19.24 -24.33 -15.43
C ALA A 397 -18.05 -25.24 -15.11
N GLU A 398 -18.14 -26.46 -15.61
CA GLU A 398 -17.09 -27.48 -15.55
C GLU A 398 -17.15 -28.29 -16.83
N THR A 399 -16.05 -28.37 -17.55
CA THR A 399 -15.93 -29.16 -18.77
C THR A 399 -15.19 -30.45 -18.45
N LYS A 400 -15.75 -31.57 -18.90
CA LYS A 400 -15.11 -32.89 -18.74
C LYS A 400 -14.37 -33.30 -20.01
N GLN A 401 -13.28 -34.03 -19.84
CA GLN A 401 -12.60 -34.67 -20.96
C GLN A 401 -13.54 -35.70 -21.61
N SER A 402 -13.68 -35.63 -22.93
CA SER A 402 -14.35 -36.73 -23.64
C SER A 402 -13.55 -38.02 -23.44
N PRO A 403 -14.18 -39.14 -23.06
CA PRO A 403 -13.44 -40.39 -22.89
C PRO A 403 -12.69 -40.73 -24.18
N LYS A 404 -11.38 -40.89 -24.07
CA LYS A 404 -10.54 -41.39 -25.20
C LYS A 404 -11.19 -42.73 -25.65
N PRO A 405 -11.55 -42.88 -26.94
CA PRO A 405 -12.06 -44.17 -27.42
C PRO A 405 -11.01 -45.22 -27.09
N SER A 406 -11.39 -46.23 -26.32
CA SER A 406 -10.54 -47.35 -26.00
C SER A 406 -10.28 -48.14 -27.31
N GLY A 407 -9.20 -47.80 -27.97
CA GLY A 407 -8.72 -48.53 -29.14
C GLY A 407 -8.35 -49.93 -28.69
N LYS A 408 -9.20 -50.90 -29.04
CA LYS A 408 -8.83 -52.31 -29.00
C LYS A 408 -7.58 -52.51 -29.88
N SER A 409 -6.47 -52.73 -29.24
CA SER A 409 -5.23 -53.18 -29.87
C SER A 409 -5.48 -54.57 -30.46
N SER A 410 -5.75 -54.64 -31.74
CA SER A 410 -5.62 -55.89 -32.51
C SER A 410 -4.13 -56.14 -32.76
N GLY A 411 -3.64 -57.23 -32.27
CA GLY A 411 -2.27 -57.65 -32.39
C GLY A 411 -1.77 -57.76 -33.84
N GLY A 412 -0.59 -57.24 -34.06
CA GLY A 412 0.23 -57.44 -35.28
C GLY A 412 1.67 -57.68 -34.86
N LYS A 413 2.05 -58.96 -34.85
CA LYS A 413 3.46 -59.39 -34.80
C LYS A 413 4.22 -58.83 -36.02
N LEU A 414 5.42 -58.37 -35.80
CA LEU A 414 6.65 -58.64 -36.59
C LEU A 414 7.72 -57.67 -36.11
N ALA A 415 8.84 -58.06 -35.76
CA ALA A 415 9.99 -58.80 -36.17
C ALA A 415 11.25 -58.13 -35.62
N LYS A 416 12.11 -58.94 -35.14
CA LYS A 416 13.47 -58.69 -34.67
C LYS A 416 14.34 -57.81 -35.60
N ALA A 417 15.17 -56.97 -35.01
CA ALA A 417 16.55 -56.80 -35.48
C ALA A 417 17.48 -56.53 -34.29
N THR A 418 18.45 -57.37 -34.22
CA THR A 418 19.55 -57.51 -33.29
C THR A 418 20.69 -56.55 -33.61
N SER A 419 21.36 -56.06 -32.58
CA SER A 419 22.84 -56.00 -32.39
C SER A 419 23.10 -55.07 -31.21
N GLY A 420 23.79 -55.41 -30.16
CA GLY A 420 24.90 -56.26 -29.95
C GLY A 420 26.06 -55.46 -29.35
N VAL A 421 26.63 -55.98 -28.28
CA VAL A 421 27.98 -55.75 -27.73
C VAL A 421 27.98 -54.82 -26.47
N ALA A 422 28.00 -55.30 -25.29
CA ALA A 422 28.90 -56.18 -24.51
C ALA A 422 30.10 -55.48 -23.85
N ARG A 423 30.24 -55.77 -22.57
CA ARG A 423 31.42 -55.93 -21.72
C ARG A 423 31.84 -54.71 -20.89
N ARG A 424 32.29 -54.81 -19.67
CA ARG A 424 32.63 -55.91 -18.71
C ARG A 424 32.95 -55.28 -17.35
N ARG A 425 32.58 -55.95 -16.24
CA ARG A 425 33.33 -56.36 -15.07
C ARG A 425 34.22 -55.30 -14.36
N ASP A 426 34.31 -55.26 -13.07
CA ASP A 426 34.58 -56.21 -11.98
C ASP A 426 34.20 -55.60 -10.62
N ALA A 427 33.55 -56.21 -9.73
CA ALA A 427 33.96 -57.19 -8.71
C ALA A 427 34.78 -56.60 -7.52
N GLY A 428 34.26 -56.85 -6.30
CA GLY A 428 34.95 -56.75 -5.02
C GLY A 428 33.94 -56.58 -3.89
N ALA A 429 33.44 -57.48 -3.32
CA ALA A 429 33.57 -58.40 -2.20
C ALA A 429 33.76 -57.68 -0.82
N GLY A 430 32.87 -58.00 0.10
CA GLY A 430 33.25 -58.20 1.49
C GLY A 430 32.25 -57.81 2.57
N ASN A 431 31.52 -58.79 3.07
CA ASN A 431 31.19 -59.08 4.50
C ASN A 431 30.61 -57.94 5.36
N GLY A 432 29.58 -58.07 6.13
CA GLY A 432 29.03 -59.14 6.88
C GLY A 432 28.12 -58.57 7.96
N GLU A 433 27.01 -59.21 8.18
CA GLU A 433 26.22 -59.32 9.42
C GLU A 433 26.12 -58.16 10.42
N ALA A 434 24.89 -57.63 10.59
CA ALA A 434 24.21 -57.67 11.88
C ALA A 434 22.72 -57.29 11.70
N LEU A 435 21.85 -58.27 11.82
CA LEU A 435 20.42 -58.10 12.05
C LEU A 435 20.22 -57.48 13.45
N ALA A 436 20.05 -56.17 13.51
CA ALA A 436 19.49 -55.49 14.65
C ALA A 436 18.01 -55.21 14.36
N ARG A 437 17.12 -55.85 15.11
CA ARG A 437 15.67 -55.55 15.15
C ARG A 437 15.52 -54.11 15.59
N SER A 438 15.21 -53.22 14.66
CA SER A 438 14.76 -51.84 14.95
C SER A 438 13.30 -51.91 15.38
N GLY A 439 13.05 -51.58 16.64
CA GLY A 439 11.71 -51.22 17.11
C GLY A 439 11.19 -50.00 16.33
N PRO A 440 9.88 -49.69 16.42
CA PRO A 440 9.32 -48.53 15.73
C PRO A 440 10.12 -47.28 16.11
N PRO A 441 10.47 -46.41 15.15
CA PRO A 441 11.19 -45.21 15.45
C PRO A 441 10.43 -44.37 16.49
N ALA A 442 11.16 -43.85 17.45
CA ALA A 442 10.63 -42.93 18.44
C ALA A 442 9.95 -41.75 17.69
N PRO A 443 8.80 -41.26 18.15
CA PRO A 443 8.12 -40.14 17.51
C PRO A 443 9.11 -38.98 17.37
N ARG A 444 9.26 -38.48 16.14
CA ARG A 444 10.12 -37.35 15.83
C ARG A 444 9.58 -36.14 16.60
N ALA A 445 10.48 -35.42 17.29
CA ALA A 445 10.10 -34.14 17.87
C ALA A 445 9.54 -33.22 16.79
N PRO A 446 8.41 -32.50 17.05
CA PRO A 446 7.79 -31.62 16.07
C PRO A 446 8.78 -30.55 15.61
N SER A 447 8.71 -30.16 14.35
CA SER A 447 9.46 -29.03 13.83
C SER A 447 9.02 -27.71 14.49
N ALA A 448 9.80 -26.64 14.35
CA ALA A 448 9.44 -25.34 14.91
C ALA A 448 8.11 -24.81 14.35
N ASP A 449 7.82 -25.09 13.07
CA ASP A 449 6.58 -24.68 12.41
C ASP A 449 5.40 -25.54 12.91
N GLU A 450 5.60 -26.85 13.05
CA GLU A 450 4.59 -27.75 13.63
C GLU A 450 4.27 -27.36 15.09
N MET A 451 5.22 -26.86 15.86
CA MET A 451 4.96 -26.33 17.21
C MET A 451 4.14 -25.05 17.18
N GLN A 452 4.43 -24.12 16.27
CA GLN A 452 3.65 -22.90 16.12
C GLN A 452 2.19 -23.19 15.71
N ASP A 453 1.98 -24.14 14.81
CA ASP A 453 0.64 -24.58 14.40
C ASP A 453 -0.11 -25.26 15.58
N GLN A 454 0.58 -26.01 16.43
CA GLN A 454 -0.02 -26.60 17.63
C GLN A 454 -0.44 -25.52 18.64
N ILE A 455 0.38 -24.48 18.86
CA ILE A 455 0.04 -23.36 19.75
C ILE A 455 -1.16 -22.57 19.20
N TYR A 456 -1.18 -22.32 17.88
CA TYR A 456 -2.31 -21.66 17.25
C TYR A 456 -3.60 -22.50 17.34
N ALA A 457 -3.51 -23.83 17.15
CA ALA A 457 -4.63 -24.74 17.35
C ALA A 457 -5.12 -24.74 18.81
N LEU A 458 -4.19 -24.65 19.78
CA LEU A 458 -4.53 -24.53 21.20
C LEU A 458 -5.33 -23.24 21.47
N TYR A 459 -4.84 -22.08 20.99
CA TYR A 459 -5.58 -20.81 21.08
C TYR A 459 -6.99 -20.93 20.52
N ARG A 460 -7.13 -21.46 19.30
CA ARG A 460 -8.44 -21.62 18.65
C ARG A 460 -9.40 -22.51 19.44
N LYS A 461 -8.88 -23.60 20.01
CA LYS A 461 -9.65 -24.50 20.87
C LYS A 461 -10.08 -23.81 22.17
N ASP A 462 -9.17 -23.12 22.84
CA ASP A 462 -9.43 -22.46 24.12
C ASP A 462 -10.45 -21.32 23.98
N ARG A 463 -10.41 -20.62 22.86
CA ARG A 463 -11.33 -19.51 22.58
C ARG A 463 -12.60 -19.92 21.84
N GLY A 464 -12.73 -21.19 21.45
CA GLY A 464 -13.86 -21.70 20.69
C GLY A 464 -13.99 -21.07 19.29
N VAL A 465 -12.88 -20.63 18.72
CA VAL A 465 -12.85 -19.93 17.43
C VAL A 465 -13.04 -20.93 16.30
N LYS A 466 -14.01 -20.66 15.41
CA LYS A 466 -14.26 -21.47 14.21
C LYS A 466 -13.13 -21.30 13.20
N SER A 467 -12.97 -22.29 12.30
CA SER A 467 -11.83 -22.39 11.38
C SER A 467 -11.87 -21.38 10.24
N GLN A 468 -11.74 -20.09 10.55
CA GLN A 468 -11.44 -19.05 9.57
C GLN A 468 -9.96 -18.70 9.66
N ALA A 469 -9.37 -18.26 8.54
CA ALA A 469 -8.02 -17.71 8.54
C ALA A 469 -7.97 -16.44 9.42
N PRO A 470 -6.84 -16.13 10.05
CA PRO A 470 -6.66 -14.88 10.74
C PRO A 470 -6.79 -13.70 9.75
N ARG A 471 -7.34 -12.58 10.21
CA ARG A 471 -7.47 -11.38 9.39
C ARG A 471 -6.11 -10.72 9.11
N PHE A 472 -5.23 -10.73 10.09
CA PHE A 472 -3.85 -10.27 10.00
C PHE A 472 -2.94 -11.34 10.58
N ASP A 473 -1.78 -11.57 9.96
CA ASP A 473 -0.82 -12.59 10.37
C ASP A 473 0.58 -12.19 9.90
N PHE A 474 1.52 -11.98 10.80
CA PHE A 474 2.89 -11.62 10.47
C PHE A 474 3.87 -12.06 11.56
N VAL A 475 5.12 -12.17 11.18
CA VAL A 475 6.22 -12.56 12.07
C VAL A 475 7.14 -11.36 12.26
N THR A 476 7.31 -10.94 13.52
CA THR A 476 8.13 -9.77 13.87
C THR A 476 8.66 -9.88 15.28
N ASP A 477 9.70 -9.13 15.60
CA ASP A 477 10.31 -9.08 16.92
C ASP A 477 9.52 -8.13 17.84
N VAL A 478 8.64 -8.68 18.68
CA VAL A 478 7.75 -7.91 19.59
C VAL A 478 8.00 -8.15 21.06
N ALA A 479 8.83 -9.13 21.43
CA ALA A 479 9.09 -9.48 22.81
C ALA A 479 10.60 -9.65 23.09
N ALA A 480 10.97 -9.74 24.35
CA ALA A 480 12.37 -9.91 24.75
C ALA A 480 12.90 -11.34 24.49
N SER A 481 12.27 -12.09 23.61
CA SER A 481 12.70 -13.43 23.25
C SER A 481 13.87 -13.39 22.25
N SER A 482 14.53 -14.52 22.03
CA SER A 482 15.68 -14.63 21.12
C SER A 482 15.29 -14.88 19.65
N ALA A 483 14.00 -14.91 19.34
CA ALA A 483 13.47 -15.18 18.01
C ALA A 483 12.21 -14.34 17.77
N ASN A 484 11.91 -14.07 16.53
CA ASN A 484 10.68 -13.35 16.16
C ASN A 484 9.43 -14.14 16.55
N GLU A 485 8.42 -13.42 16.97
CA GLU A 485 7.10 -13.94 17.30
C GLU A 485 6.15 -13.84 16.10
N ARG A 486 5.19 -14.76 16.07
CA ARG A 486 4.03 -14.67 15.19
C ARG A 486 2.92 -13.90 15.90
N VAL A 487 2.49 -12.83 15.29
CA VAL A 487 1.40 -11.98 15.78
C VAL A 487 0.27 -12.02 14.77
N LEU A 488 -0.93 -12.33 15.22
CA LEU A 488 -2.10 -12.41 14.34
C LEU A 488 -3.33 -11.81 14.99
N VAL A 489 -4.29 -11.41 14.16
CA VAL A 489 -5.66 -11.10 14.60
C VAL A 489 -6.57 -12.20 14.13
N HIS A 490 -7.22 -12.86 15.07
CA HIS A 490 -8.25 -13.84 14.81
C HIS A 490 -9.54 -13.42 15.52
N ASP A 491 -10.62 -13.29 14.75
CA ASP A 491 -11.83 -12.61 15.22
C ASP A 491 -11.47 -11.20 15.73
N ARG A 492 -11.60 -10.93 17.01
CA ARG A 492 -11.30 -9.64 17.65
C ARG A 492 -10.09 -9.70 18.58
N ASP A 493 -9.39 -10.80 18.58
CA ASP A 493 -8.25 -11.03 19.46
C ASP A 493 -6.92 -10.82 18.72
N ILE A 494 -6.04 -9.99 19.28
CA ILE A 494 -4.61 -10.01 18.95
C ILE A 494 -4.00 -11.18 19.69
N VAL A 495 -3.31 -12.06 18.99
CA VAL A 495 -2.68 -13.24 19.55
C VAL A 495 -1.20 -13.22 19.22
N CYS A 496 -0.34 -13.51 20.19
CA CYS A 496 1.10 -13.60 20.00
C CYS A 496 1.63 -14.91 20.56
N PHE A 497 2.48 -15.57 19.79
CA PHE A 497 3.23 -16.76 20.17
C PHE A 497 4.50 -16.90 19.32
N GLY A 498 5.44 -17.69 19.76
CA GLY A 498 6.71 -17.84 19.06
C GLY A 498 7.54 -18.99 19.59
N LYS A 499 8.57 -19.39 18.82
CA LYS A 499 9.45 -20.50 19.14
C LYS A 499 10.19 -20.32 20.48
N ALA A 500 10.59 -19.08 20.78
CA ALA A 500 11.29 -18.75 22.03
C ALA A 500 10.37 -17.96 22.99
N PHE A 501 9.19 -17.61 22.56
CA PHE A 501 8.21 -16.90 23.37
C PHE A 501 7.56 -17.86 24.35
N ARG A 502 7.67 -17.60 25.65
CA ARG A 502 7.17 -18.49 26.72
C ARG A 502 7.64 -19.94 26.53
N ASP A 503 8.91 -20.12 26.24
CA ASP A 503 9.53 -21.43 25.99
C ASP A 503 8.90 -22.22 24.82
N GLY A 504 8.21 -21.52 23.89
CA GLY A 504 7.51 -22.13 22.77
C GLY A 504 6.31 -23.00 23.16
N ALA A 505 5.75 -22.81 24.36
CA ALA A 505 4.72 -23.70 24.90
C ALA A 505 3.33 -23.07 25.02
N SER A 506 3.20 -21.74 24.82
CA SER A 506 1.94 -21.05 25.06
C SER A 506 1.83 -19.75 24.27
N TYR A 507 0.67 -19.10 24.33
CA TYR A 507 0.37 -17.84 23.67
C TYR A 507 -0.07 -16.77 24.68
N VAL A 508 -0.07 -15.51 24.25
CA VAL A 508 -0.79 -14.41 24.90
C VAL A 508 -1.81 -13.84 23.94
N PHE A 509 -2.88 -13.27 24.46
CA PHE A 509 -3.88 -12.58 23.65
C PHE A 509 -4.51 -11.40 24.40
N THR A 510 -5.09 -10.48 23.63
CA THR A 510 -5.97 -9.42 24.12
C THR A 510 -7.08 -9.16 23.11
N SER A 511 -8.30 -8.90 23.57
CA SER A 511 -9.40 -8.55 22.68
C SER A 511 -9.40 -7.05 22.38
N ILE A 512 -9.51 -6.70 21.09
CA ILE A 512 -9.79 -5.34 20.64
C ILE A 512 -11.28 -5.07 20.89
N GLY A 513 -11.62 -3.96 21.48
CA GLY A 513 -12.99 -3.63 21.89
C GLY A 513 -13.93 -3.27 20.71
N VAL A 514 -13.84 -3.98 19.59
CA VAL A 514 -14.68 -3.82 18.39
C VAL A 514 -15.87 -4.77 18.40
N ALA A 515 -16.90 -4.48 17.59
CA ALA A 515 -18.07 -5.33 17.47
C ALA A 515 -17.81 -6.61 16.64
N SER A 516 -17.00 -6.47 15.59
CA SER A 516 -16.65 -7.57 14.68
C SER A 516 -15.18 -7.49 14.24
N ALA A 517 -14.67 -8.53 13.59
CA ALA A 517 -13.32 -8.52 13.02
C ALA A 517 -13.17 -7.51 11.89
N GLU A 518 -14.24 -7.27 11.15
CA GLU A 518 -14.31 -6.34 10.02
C GLU A 518 -14.09 -4.89 10.46
N ASP A 519 -14.39 -4.58 11.71
CA ASP A 519 -14.18 -3.24 12.28
C ASP A 519 -12.69 -2.92 12.52
N ILE A 520 -11.81 -3.91 12.44
CA ILE A 520 -10.35 -3.71 12.50
C ILE A 520 -9.88 -3.36 11.10
N ILE A 521 -9.60 -2.09 10.85
CA ILE A 521 -9.25 -1.56 9.53
C ILE A 521 -7.87 -2.08 9.12
N ASP A 522 -6.87 -1.88 9.97
CA ASP A 522 -5.52 -2.36 9.74
C ASP A 522 -4.77 -2.65 11.04
N MET A 523 -3.66 -3.39 10.87
CA MET A 523 -2.73 -3.68 11.94
C MET A 523 -1.31 -3.71 11.37
N THR A 524 -0.40 -3.01 12.03
CA THR A 524 1.02 -2.95 11.68
C THR A 524 1.88 -3.12 12.93
N ALA A 525 3.17 -3.40 12.73
CA ALA A 525 4.15 -3.47 13.79
C ALA A 525 5.28 -2.47 13.53
N SER A 526 5.66 -1.70 14.55
CA SER A 526 6.76 -0.73 14.46
C SER A 526 7.33 -0.48 15.84
N ASP A 527 8.67 -0.35 15.96
CA ASP A 527 9.32 0.05 17.20
C ASP A 527 9.04 1.54 17.46
N LEU A 528 8.02 1.82 18.27
CA LEU A 528 7.67 3.18 18.68
C LEU A 528 8.41 3.63 19.92
N THR A 529 8.76 2.71 20.80
CA THR A 529 9.38 3.03 22.09
C THR A 529 10.90 3.16 22.02
N GLY A 530 11.51 2.73 20.92
CA GLY A 530 12.96 2.80 20.67
C GLY A 530 13.75 1.77 21.48
N ASP A 531 13.11 0.66 21.87
CA ASP A 531 13.73 -0.43 22.63
C ASP A 531 14.18 -1.61 21.75
N GLY A 532 13.98 -1.48 20.42
CA GLY A 532 14.31 -2.51 19.42
C GLY A 532 13.22 -3.56 19.26
N LYS A 533 12.07 -3.43 19.94
CA LYS A 533 10.92 -4.33 19.82
C LYS A 533 9.75 -3.57 19.19
N ALA A 534 9.02 -4.25 18.32
CA ALA A 534 7.89 -3.61 17.66
C ALA A 534 6.65 -3.61 18.55
N GLU A 535 6.02 -2.45 18.69
CA GLU A 535 4.65 -2.33 19.16
C GLU A 535 3.67 -2.66 18.04
N ILE A 536 2.46 -3.10 18.42
CA ILE A 536 1.37 -3.39 17.51
C ILE A 536 0.45 -2.19 17.44
N LEU A 537 0.32 -1.62 16.25
CA LEU A 537 -0.51 -0.48 15.94
C LEU A 537 -1.79 -0.97 15.27
N VAL A 538 -2.94 -0.60 15.81
CA VAL A 538 -4.25 -1.02 15.33
C VAL A 538 -5.08 0.21 15.01
N ARG A 539 -5.68 0.26 13.82
CA ARG A 539 -6.79 1.16 13.52
C ARG A 539 -8.09 0.38 13.43
N ALA A 540 -9.13 0.89 14.07
CA ALA A 540 -10.39 0.21 14.11
C ALA A 540 -11.57 1.20 14.17
N VAL A 541 -12.77 0.75 13.79
CA VAL A 541 -14.02 1.46 13.99
C VAL A 541 -14.72 0.89 15.23
N MET A 542 -15.12 1.76 16.14
CA MET A 542 -15.94 1.40 17.29
C MET A 542 -17.33 2.00 17.13
N HIS A 543 -18.34 1.14 17.04
CA HIS A 543 -19.73 1.52 16.94
C HIS A 543 -20.31 1.77 18.34
N ALA A 544 -20.80 2.98 18.59
CA ALA A 544 -21.45 3.35 19.84
C ALA A 544 -22.89 3.84 19.57
N GLN A 545 -23.79 3.58 20.49
CA GLN A 545 -25.10 4.24 20.47
C GLN A 545 -24.97 5.53 21.27
N SER A 546 -25.38 6.65 20.68
CA SER A 546 -25.49 7.91 21.41
C SER A 546 -26.68 7.85 22.38
N GLY A 547 -26.42 7.35 23.57
CA GLY A 547 -27.30 7.65 24.71
C GLY A 547 -26.96 9.03 25.26
N PRO A 548 -27.87 9.72 26.01
CA PRO A 548 -27.49 10.90 26.74
C PRO A 548 -26.36 10.50 27.71
N GLU A 549 -25.20 11.17 27.59
CA GLU A 549 -24.13 11.02 28.58
C GLU A 549 -24.71 11.28 29.97
N PRO A 550 -24.45 10.42 30.98
CA PRO A 550 -24.85 10.72 32.33
C PRO A 550 -24.10 11.98 32.77
N ASP A 551 -24.85 13.05 33.07
CA ASP A 551 -24.33 14.28 33.65
C ASP A 551 -23.47 13.94 34.88
N ALA A 552 -22.17 14.02 34.75
CA ALA A 552 -21.25 14.00 35.87
C ALA A 552 -21.32 15.36 36.55
N LYS A 553 -22.33 15.55 37.38
CA LYS A 553 -22.44 16.46 38.56
C LYS A 553 -23.89 16.81 38.85
N ALA A 554 -24.56 15.97 39.61
CA ALA A 554 -25.69 16.39 40.41
C ALA A 554 -25.52 15.85 41.83
N ASP A 555 -24.61 16.45 42.55
CA ASP A 555 -24.68 16.50 44.02
C ASP A 555 -24.65 17.96 44.40
N ASN A 556 -25.81 18.58 44.64
CA ASN A 556 -26.19 19.28 45.86
C ASN A 556 -27.50 20.04 45.75
N LYS A 557 -28.38 19.64 46.71
CA LYS A 557 -29.35 20.46 47.45
C LYS A 557 -30.60 21.03 46.76
N LEU A 558 -31.67 20.37 47.20
CA LEU A 558 -32.92 20.96 47.69
C LEU A 558 -32.97 22.50 47.72
N ASP A 559 -33.92 23.09 47.00
CA ASP A 559 -34.89 23.94 47.65
C ASP A 559 -36.21 24.09 46.85
N LYS A 560 -37.31 24.07 47.63
CA LYS A 560 -38.70 24.22 47.19
C LYS A 560 -39.00 25.65 46.79
N LYS A 561 -39.78 25.94 45.76
CA LYS A 561 -41.12 26.54 45.83
C LYS A 561 -41.63 27.10 44.49
N ARG A 562 -42.88 26.65 44.20
CA ARG A 562 -44.02 27.36 43.59
C ARG A 562 -43.90 28.14 42.27
N GLY A 563 -44.58 27.61 41.25
CA GLY A 563 -45.80 28.23 40.73
C GLY A 563 -45.69 29.05 39.47
N LYS A 564 -46.17 28.59 38.36
CA LYS A 564 -47.32 29.08 37.56
C LYS A 564 -47.27 28.56 36.13
N LYS A 565 -48.44 28.11 35.71
CA LYS A 565 -48.78 27.69 34.33
C LYS A 565 -48.41 28.73 33.28
N ALA A 566 -47.84 28.28 32.18
CA ALA A 566 -48.06 28.82 30.84
C ALA A 566 -47.89 27.69 29.83
N ASP A 567 -48.96 27.35 29.15
CA ASP A 567 -49.04 26.44 28.05
C ASP A 567 -48.13 26.92 26.92
N LYS A 568 -47.12 26.17 26.58
CA LYS A 568 -46.51 26.14 25.24
C LYS A 568 -46.29 24.69 24.84
N LYS A 569 -46.99 24.26 23.78
CA LYS A 569 -46.69 23.04 23.07
C LYS A 569 -45.20 23.01 22.74
N SER A 570 -44.44 22.26 23.52
CA SER A 570 -43.10 21.85 23.13
C SER A 570 -43.25 20.54 22.37
N GLU A 571 -42.91 20.56 21.08
CA GLU A 571 -42.58 19.36 20.35
C GLU A 571 -41.56 18.60 21.17
N LYS A 572 -41.88 17.36 21.54
CA LYS A 572 -40.94 16.42 22.15
C LYS A 572 -39.83 16.20 21.12
N PRO A 573 -38.54 16.40 21.48
CA PRO A 573 -37.46 15.91 20.64
C PRO A 573 -37.59 14.38 20.56
N SER A 574 -37.63 13.86 19.35
CA SER A 574 -37.57 12.43 19.10
C SER A 574 -36.24 11.92 19.66
N ASN A 575 -36.30 11.09 20.70
CA ASN A 575 -35.16 10.36 21.23
C ASN A 575 -34.79 9.22 20.27
N GLU A 576 -34.40 9.54 19.02
CA GLU A 576 -33.71 8.59 18.16
C GLU A 576 -32.24 8.57 18.59
N THR A 577 -31.83 7.48 19.24
CA THR A 577 -30.43 7.16 19.48
C THR A 577 -29.75 7.00 18.13
N LYS A 578 -28.91 7.97 17.76
CA LYS A 578 -28.13 7.90 16.51
C LYS A 578 -26.90 7.05 16.75
N ALA A 579 -26.62 6.14 15.83
CA ALA A 579 -25.37 5.40 15.84
C ALA A 579 -24.18 6.36 15.61
N VAL A 580 -23.12 6.18 16.38
CA VAL A 580 -21.87 6.95 16.29
C VAL A 580 -20.75 6.00 15.94
N ASP A 581 -20.12 6.21 14.80
CA ASP A 581 -18.92 5.51 14.40
C ASP A 581 -17.69 6.30 14.86
N ARG A 582 -16.78 5.64 15.58
CA ARG A 582 -15.56 6.24 16.10
C ARG A 582 -14.35 5.51 15.52
N LEU A 583 -13.58 6.20 14.70
CA LEU A 583 -12.29 5.71 14.24
C LEU A 583 -11.29 5.87 15.38
N VAL A 584 -10.58 4.79 15.71
CA VAL A 584 -9.63 4.77 16.81
C VAL A 584 -8.26 4.26 16.35
N PHE A 585 -7.23 4.80 16.98
CA PHE A 585 -5.86 4.33 16.87
C PHE A 585 -5.40 3.82 18.22
N ILE A 586 -4.89 2.59 18.27
CA ILE A 586 -4.50 1.91 19.50
C ILE A 586 -3.09 1.35 19.33
N VAL A 587 -2.25 1.50 20.33
CA VAL A 587 -0.91 0.92 20.38
C VAL A 587 -0.85 -0.10 21.51
N PHE A 588 -0.43 -1.32 21.17
CA PHE A 588 -0.21 -2.40 22.11
C PHE A 588 1.27 -2.75 22.19
N GLN A 589 1.76 -2.95 23.39
CA GLN A 589 3.07 -3.53 23.66
C GLN A 589 2.90 -5.00 24.07
N ILE A 590 3.65 -5.88 23.44
CA ILE A 590 3.64 -7.30 23.76
C ILE A 590 4.79 -7.60 24.72
N ARG A 591 4.49 -8.35 25.77
CA ARG A 591 5.45 -8.83 26.76
C ARG A 591 5.16 -10.29 27.07
N GLU A 592 6.09 -10.98 27.67
CA GLU A 592 5.85 -12.37 28.06
C GLU A 592 4.69 -12.53 29.08
N ASP A 593 4.41 -11.51 29.90
CA ASP A 593 3.30 -11.51 30.86
C ASP A 593 1.95 -11.14 30.22
N GLY A 594 1.92 -10.65 29.00
CA GLY A 594 0.68 -10.31 28.27
C GLY A 594 0.82 -9.18 27.27
N ILE A 595 -0.32 -8.78 26.73
CA ILE A 595 -0.43 -7.68 25.77
C ILE A 595 -1.03 -6.48 26.48
N LYS A 596 -0.33 -5.35 26.50
CA LYS A 596 -0.74 -4.12 27.20
C LYS A 596 -1.00 -3.01 26.20
N ARG A 597 -2.14 -2.32 26.34
CA ARG A 597 -2.41 -1.09 25.63
C ARG A 597 -1.59 0.05 26.25
N ILE A 598 -0.68 0.64 25.48
CA ILE A 598 0.19 1.73 25.92
C ILE A 598 -0.25 3.09 25.39
N PHE A 599 -1.13 3.12 24.37
CA PHE A 599 -1.78 4.31 23.85
C PHE A 599 -3.13 3.97 23.22
N ALA A 600 -4.08 4.90 23.27
CA ALA A 600 -5.28 4.85 22.46
C ALA A 600 -5.83 6.28 22.27
N ALA A 601 -6.29 6.57 21.06
CA ALA A 601 -6.87 7.86 20.70
C ALA A 601 -8.03 7.68 19.73
N GLU A 602 -9.00 8.58 19.81
CA GLU A 602 -10.01 8.75 18.78
C GLU A 602 -9.42 9.65 17.68
N THR A 603 -9.41 9.13 16.44
CA THR A 603 -8.87 9.82 15.26
C THR A 603 -9.96 10.19 14.26
N GLY A 604 -11.21 9.79 14.50
CA GLY A 604 -12.34 10.18 13.67
C GLY A 604 -13.68 9.89 14.32
N ARG A 605 -14.72 10.57 13.86
CA ARG A 605 -16.09 10.44 14.37
C ARG A 605 -17.11 10.67 13.26
N GLY A 606 -18.06 9.75 13.10
CA GLY A 606 -19.13 9.83 12.12
C GLY A 606 -20.51 9.70 12.76
N VAL A 607 -21.47 10.49 12.31
CA VAL A 607 -22.88 10.44 12.71
C VAL A 607 -23.77 10.84 11.55
N SER A 608 -24.65 9.95 11.10
CA SER A 608 -25.70 10.28 10.12
C SER A 608 -25.18 11.01 8.86
N GLY A 609 -24.08 10.52 8.28
CA GLY A 609 -23.49 11.09 7.07
C GLY A 609 -22.61 12.34 7.26
N SER A 610 -22.54 12.89 8.48
CA SER A 610 -21.54 13.89 8.87
C SER A 610 -20.37 13.20 9.53
N TRP A 611 -19.14 13.61 9.22
CA TRP A 611 -17.95 12.99 9.78
C TRP A 611 -16.83 14.00 10.06
N MET A 612 -15.92 13.60 10.90
CA MET A 612 -14.70 14.33 11.21
C MET A 612 -13.54 13.35 11.29
N LEU A 613 -12.45 13.66 10.62
CA LEU A 613 -11.22 12.88 10.64
C LEU A 613 -10.07 13.75 11.14
N GLY A 614 -9.37 13.31 12.18
CA GLY A 614 -8.13 13.88 12.69
C GLY A 614 -6.92 13.28 11.97
N GLY A 615 -5.83 14.04 11.95
CA GLY A 615 -4.55 13.54 11.48
C GLY A 615 -3.77 12.83 12.59
N LEU A 616 -2.90 11.91 12.22
CA LEU A 616 -1.95 11.27 13.13
C LEU A 616 -0.56 11.26 12.47
N ARG A 617 0.46 11.65 13.24
CA ARG A 617 1.87 11.61 12.81
C ARG A 617 2.72 10.90 13.85
N LEU A 618 3.71 10.18 13.38
CA LEU A 618 4.80 9.66 14.20
C LEU A 618 6.03 10.52 13.96
N LEU A 619 6.56 11.11 15.01
CA LEU A 619 7.68 12.05 14.95
C LEU A 619 8.89 11.45 15.66
N GLU A 620 10.08 11.63 15.13
CA GLU A 620 11.31 11.23 15.81
C GLU A 620 11.46 11.97 17.14
N GLY A 621 11.81 11.24 18.18
CA GLY A 621 12.04 11.74 19.52
C GLY A 621 13.34 11.20 20.13
N PRO A 622 13.77 11.75 21.28
CA PRO A 622 15.03 11.33 21.92
C PRO A 622 15.05 9.88 22.42
N ARG A 623 13.89 9.26 22.54
CA ARG A 623 13.72 7.88 23.00
C ARG A 623 12.54 7.25 22.24
N GLY A 624 12.76 6.87 20.97
CA GLY A 624 11.72 6.35 20.12
C GLY A 624 10.81 7.43 19.49
N LEU A 625 9.67 7.03 18.94
CA LEU A 625 8.76 7.90 18.23
C LEU A 625 7.75 8.59 19.18
N GLN A 626 7.41 9.82 18.90
CA GLN A 626 6.33 10.56 19.52
C GLN A 626 5.07 10.44 18.66
N ILE A 627 3.91 10.39 19.28
CA ILE A 627 2.63 10.39 18.57
C ILE A 627 2.07 11.81 18.60
N GLU A 628 1.81 12.39 17.43
CA GLU A 628 1.14 13.67 17.30
C GLU A 628 -0.25 13.47 16.71
N LEU A 629 -1.27 13.91 17.44
CA LEU A 629 -2.65 13.98 16.95
C LEU A 629 -2.90 15.41 16.44
N LEU A 630 -3.36 15.53 15.21
CA LEU A 630 -3.64 16.78 14.53
C LEU A 630 -5.14 17.03 14.49
N SER A 631 -5.55 18.30 14.54
CA SER A 631 -6.91 18.66 14.20
C SER A 631 -7.18 18.30 12.75
N GLY A 632 -8.32 17.68 12.50
CA GLY A 632 -8.66 17.14 11.21
C GLY A 632 -9.63 18.01 10.41
N HIS A 633 -10.21 17.40 9.38
CA HIS A 633 -11.23 17.98 8.54
C HIS A 633 -12.63 17.51 8.99
N ALA A 634 -13.60 18.41 8.91
CA ALA A 634 -14.99 18.11 9.19
C ALA A 634 -15.82 18.23 7.89
N HIS A 635 -16.67 17.24 7.65
CA HIS A 635 -17.68 17.26 6.60
C HIS A 635 -19.07 17.18 7.24
N GLY A 636 -19.95 18.12 6.93
CA GLY A 636 -21.28 18.20 7.53
C GLY A 636 -21.31 18.70 8.97
N PHE A 637 -20.18 18.72 9.67
CA PHE A 637 -20.04 19.33 11.01
C PHE A 637 -19.42 20.72 10.94
N THR A 638 -19.93 21.58 11.81
CA THR A 638 -19.40 22.91 12.12
C THR A 638 -19.38 23.08 13.64
N LYS A 639 -18.69 24.08 14.16
CA LYS A 639 -18.68 24.37 15.59
C LYS A 639 -20.10 24.51 16.17
N SER A 640 -21.05 25.05 15.38
CA SER A 640 -22.41 25.33 15.84
C SER A 640 -23.36 24.14 15.80
N ASN A 641 -23.10 23.12 14.95
CA ASN A 641 -23.96 21.95 14.81
C ASN A 641 -23.34 20.64 15.33
N TYR A 642 -22.12 20.72 15.89
CA TYR A 642 -21.45 19.56 16.45
C TYR A 642 -22.16 19.11 17.74
N PRO A 643 -22.65 17.85 17.80
CA PRO A 643 -23.55 17.43 18.86
C PRO A 643 -22.83 16.93 20.14
N PHE A 644 -21.49 16.90 20.14
CA PHE A 644 -20.69 16.39 21.24
C PHE A 644 -19.94 17.52 21.96
N ASN A 645 -19.62 17.31 23.23
CA ASN A 645 -18.74 18.23 23.95
C ASN A 645 -17.33 18.19 23.37
N GLU A 646 -16.65 19.32 23.26
CA GLU A 646 -15.31 19.46 22.68
C GLU A 646 -14.26 18.59 23.38
N ASP A 647 -14.44 18.29 24.66
CA ASP A 647 -13.53 17.49 25.48
C ASP A 647 -14.01 16.06 25.73
N SER A 648 -15.10 15.61 25.05
CA SER A 648 -15.62 14.27 25.28
C SER A 648 -14.68 13.24 24.65
N SER A 649 -14.05 12.41 25.48
CA SER A 649 -13.34 11.21 25.06
C SER A 649 -14.26 9.99 25.15
N MET A 650 -13.91 8.93 24.43
CA MET A 650 -14.54 7.63 24.66
C MET A 650 -14.24 7.14 26.08
N ALA A 651 -15.20 6.46 26.70
CA ALA A 651 -14.93 5.69 27.91
C ALA A 651 -13.77 4.69 27.65
N GLY A 652 -12.99 4.41 28.67
CA GLY A 652 -11.89 3.44 28.60
C GLY A 652 -10.51 4.02 28.28
N GLY A 653 -10.30 5.33 28.46
CA GLY A 653 -8.98 5.97 28.40
C GLY A 653 -8.47 6.15 26.96
N PHE A 654 -9.34 6.56 26.07
CA PHE A 654 -8.97 7.06 24.75
C PHE A 654 -8.72 8.56 24.82
N GLU A 655 -7.65 9.03 24.19
CA GLU A 655 -7.42 10.45 23.98
C GLU A 655 -8.50 11.03 23.05
N PRO A 656 -9.04 12.22 23.34
CA PRO A 656 -10.13 12.78 22.54
C PRO A 656 -9.66 13.24 21.17
N LEU A 657 -10.58 13.20 20.20
CA LEU A 657 -10.38 13.73 18.87
C LEU A 657 -10.00 15.22 18.91
N ALA A 658 -8.99 15.62 18.16
CA ALA A 658 -8.62 17.03 17.99
C ALA A 658 -9.58 17.70 16.99
N LEU A 659 -10.35 18.69 17.47
CA LEU A 659 -11.37 19.36 16.67
C LEU A 659 -10.79 20.49 15.81
N PRO A 660 -11.26 20.70 14.57
CA PRO A 660 -10.77 21.78 13.69
C PRO A 660 -11.01 23.19 14.24
N TRP A 661 -12.01 23.34 15.10
CA TRP A 661 -12.35 24.59 15.77
C TRP A 661 -11.93 24.64 17.24
N GLY A 662 -11.16 23.65 17.69
CA GLY A 662 -10.61 23.59 19.04
C GLY A 662 -9.46 24.59 19.24
N ASN A 663 -9.08 24.80 20.51
CA ASN A 663 -8.01 25.73 20.85
C ASN A 663 -6.59 25.17 20.58
N LEU A 664 -6.47 23.87 20.31
CA LEU A 664 -5.20 23.19 20.08
C LEU A 664 -5.19 22.61 18.65
N GLY A 665 -4.25 23.06 17.83
CA GLY A 665 -4.05 22.53 16.48
C GLY A 665 -3.45 21.12 16.48
N SER A 666 -2.69 20.76 17.52
CA SER A 666 -2.14 19.41 17.71
C SER A 666 -1.93 19.07 19.18
N ARG A 667 -1.81 17.78 19.47
CA ARG A 667 -1.43 17.22 20.77
C ARG A 667 -0.32 16.22 20.57
N ARG A 668 0.78 16.35 21.33
CA ARG A 668 1.93 15.45 21.25
C ARG A 668 2.01 14.56 22.46
N TYR A 669 2.29 13.29 22.23
CA TYR A 669 2.43 12.28 23.26
C TYR A 669 3.79 11.63 23.18
N ARG A 670 4.41 11.42 24.33
CA ARG A 670 5.70 10.77 24.47
C ARG A 670 5.60 9.55 25.36
N PHE A 671 6.36 8.53 25.03
CA PHE A 671 6.48 7.35 25.87
C PHE A 671 7.25 7.67 27.16
N ASP A 672 6.63 7.38 28.31
CA ASP A 672 7.20 7.64 29.64
C ASP A 672 7.95 6.44 30.25
N GLY A 673 8.02 5.31 29.52
CA GLY A 673 8.54 4.02 29.96
C GLY A 673 7.46 3.00 30.25
N SER A 674 6.19 3.41 30.31
CA SER A 674 5.04 2.53 30.54
C SER A 674 3.87 2.76 29.59
N LYS A 675 3.65 4.00 29.18
CA LYS A 675 2.59 4.43 28.27
C LYS A 675 2.92 5.76 27.60
N TYR A 676 2.16 6.15 26.60
CA TYR A 676 2.24 7.47 26.01
C TYR A 676 1.45 8.49 26.85
N THR A 677 2.08 9.62 27.16
CA THR A 677 1.51 10.71 27.95
C THR A 677 1.65 12.04 27.23
N LEU A 678 0.66 12.92 27.38
CA LEU A 678 0.63 14.26 26.78
C LEU A 678 1.85 15.07 27.27
N GLN A 679 2.50 15.79 26.32
CA GLN A 679 3.63 16.68 26.59
C GLN A 679 3.18 18.10 26.98
#